data_8bdc0540fc5eea87c12257247c7f72af
#
_entry.id   8bdc0540fc5eea87c12257247c7f72af
#
_cell.length_a   1.000
_cell.length_b   1.000
_cell.length_c   1.000
_cell.angle_alpha   90.00
_cell.angle_beta   90.00
_cell.angle_gamma   90.00
#
_symmetry.space_group_name_H-M   'P 1'
#
loop_
_entity.id
_entity.type
_entity.pdbx_description
1 polymer ?
#
loop_
_entity_poly.entity_id
_entity_poly.type
_entity_poly.pdbx_seq_one_letter_code
_entity_poly.pdbx_strand_id
1 'polypeptide(L)'
;PDTDTGLSVDLDGCADNQLDDDGDLVMNDVDLCPTTPAGALVDATGCELPDADEDGITDADDLCPDTDVGATVDANGCAENQLDDDGDLVMNDVDLCPNTPAGETVDTDGCSQSQLDDDSDGVMNDVDLCPLTPAGETVDTDGCSQSQLDDDGDGVMNDVDLCPNTPAGEAVDTNGCSQSQLNDDGDGVMNDVDLCPNTPVGEAVDTNGCSQSQLDDDGDGVMNNLDLCPNTPAGTTVDAAGCEVADTDGDGVADSDDNCPNTPAGESVDTNGCHGGAVVTWGNASNGGDSSSVSSQLSSGVIEITSTQNGAFAALKSDGSVVTWGISNGGDSSCKSSELQSGVQKVYGSMHFFIALKSDGSVIYWGGFTSGACEDTYFDTNVAPQMTGAVDIFPNMFGFAALKNDGSVVSYSSLVVEDSNCPYPDLSSGVVDIVPNRHSFVAIKSDGSAVSWGDGCYADSTPVETELASGVESVQVTQSGFAALKDDGSVVTWGSSWDEEELEFNYGGDSSSVASQLTSGVTKIVSTQNAFFALKSDGSTVYWGDSSGHNGQNCPSHSDVSQQLSANIVEVFSNRHVFGAITSTGDLVTFGAYWSEASGECGGGDSSSVNASFSNVQTIYNNDQAFAVLMNDGTVVTWGNASNGGDSSSVSSQLTNVVEIYTSNTHSAEMGYEIDAFMAIKLDGTVVTWGGLIKFGEEYGGGDSSSVASQLVNIIFVAKNPAAFAVIVEI
;
A
#
# COMPACT_ATOMS: atom_id res chain seq x y z
N PRO A 1 -17.12 -87.93 -46.25
CA PRO A 1 -18.20 -88.03 -47.12
C PRO A 1 -19.06 -89.26 -46.89
N ASP A 2 -20.06 -89.17 -46.12
CA ASP A 2 -21.18 -90.08 -46.05
C ASP A 2 -22.41 -89.29 -46.42
N THR A 3 -22.66 -89.19 -47.78
CA THR A 3 -23.87 -88.61 -48.35
C THR A 3 -25.03 -89.56 -48.09
N ASP A 4 -26.13 -89.13 -47.52
CA ASP A 4 -27.34 -89.89 -47.25
C ASP A 4 -27.89 -90.44 -48.55
N THR A 5 -28.29 -91.68 -48.55
CA THR A 5 -28.80 -92.41 -49.75
C THR A 5 -30.11 -91.82 -50.21
N GLY A 6 -30.09 -91.17 -51.35
CA GLY A 6 -31.28 -90.60 -52.03
C GLY A 6 -31.26 -89.12 -52.35
N LEU A 7 -30.18 -88.41 -51.97
CA LEU A 7 -29.97 -86.99 -52.37
C LEU A 7 -29.25 -86.94 -53.70
N SER A 8 -29.46 -85.87 -54.48
CA SER A 8 -28.66 -85.46 -55.64
C SER A 8 -27.34 -84.91 -55.15
N VAL A 9 -26.24 -85.29 -55.81
CA VAL A 9 -24.90 -84.81 -55.48
C VAL A 9 -24.28 -84.10 -56.65
N ASP A 10 -23.37 -83.16 -56.38
CA ASP A 10 -22.61 -82.42 -57.34
C ASP A 10 -21.53 -83.25 -58.02
N LEU A 11 -20.66 -82.68 -58.87
CA LEU A 11 -19.62 -83.39 -59.59
C LEU A 11 -18.51 -83.99 -58.71
N ASP A 12 -18.36 -83.49 -57.50
CA ASP A 12 -17.38 -83.89 -56.49
C ASP A 12 -17.96 -84.92 -55.44
N GLY A 13 -19.26 -85.17 -55.56
CA GLY A 13 -19.94 -86.19 -54.76
C GLY A 13 -20.50 -85.66 -53.42
N CYS A 14 -20.70 -84.39 -53.27
CA CYS A 14 -21.32 -83.76 -52.10
C CYS A 14 -22.78 -83.47 -52.33
N ALA A 15 -23.66 -83.59 -51.33
CA ALA A 15 -25.05 -83.21 -51.39
C ALA A 15 -25.24 -81.75 -50.87
N ASP A 16 -26.35 -81.07 -51.24
CA ASP A 16 -26.61 -79.70 -50.82
C ASP A 16 -26.55 -79.48 -49.32
N ASN A 17 -26.82 -80.51 -48.50
CA ASN A 17 -26.71 -80.42 -47.06
C ASN A 17 -25.27 -80.60 -46.50
N GLN A 18 -24.28 -80.65 -47.41
CA GLN A 18 -22.83 -80.74 -47.12
C GLN A 18 -22.04 -79.64 -47.83
N LEU A 19 -22.69 -78.79 -48.58
CA LEU A 19 -22.12 -77.64 -49.27
C LEU A 19 -22.65 -76.32 -48.65
N ASP A 20 -21.79 -75.43 -48.68
CA ASP A 20 -22.03 -74.00 -48.29
C ASP A 20 -21.27 -73.14 -49.34
N ASP A 21 -22.00 -72.75 -50.36
CA ASP A 21 -21.40 -72.22 -51.59
C ASP A 21 -20.99 -70.74 -51.45
N ASP A 22 -21.60 -69.99 -50.57
CA ASP A 22 -21.27 -68.56 -50.31
C ASP A 22 -20.48 -68.31 -49.04
N GLY A 23 -20.39 -69.34 -48.16
CA GLY A 23 -19.50 -69.29 -47.03
C GLY A 23 -20.06 -68.55 -45.78
N ASP A 24 -21.37 -68.52 -45.68
CA ASP A 24 -22.12 -67.91 -44.58
C ASP A 24 -22.40 -68.84 -43.40
N LEU A 25 -21.89 -70.11 -43.46
CA LEU A 25 -22.03 -71.18 -42.51
C LEU A 25 -23.43 -71.83 -42.46
N VAL A 26 -24.29 -71.54 -43.39
CA VAL A 26 -25.58 -72.24 -43.60
C VAL A 26 -25.47 -73.14 -44.81
N MET A 27 -25.85 -74.42 -44.68
CA MET A 27 -25.71 -75.39 -45.78
C MET A 27 -26.75 -75.19 -46.83
N ASN A 28 -26.40 -75.35 -48.11
CA ASN A 28 -27.24 -75.09 -49.28
C ASN A 28 -28.67 -75.71 -49.24
N ASP A 29 -28.91 -76.76 -48.47
CA ASP A 29 -30.21 -77.42 -48.38
C ASP A 29 -31.23 -76.68 -47.49
N VAL A 30 -30.71 -75.75 -46.67
CA VAL A 30 -31.51 -74.92 -45.76
C VAL A 30 -31.33 -73.43 -46.03
N ASP A 31 -30.33 -73.09 -46.85
CA ASP A 31 -30.02 -71.72 -47.22
C ASP A 31 -31.08 -71.20 -48.25
N LEU A 32 -31.75 -70.12 -47.85
CA LEU A 32 -32.74 -69.40 -48.66
C LEU A 32 -32.13 -68.15 -49.37
N CYS A 33 -30.92 -67.78 -49.03
CA CYS A 33 -30.23 -66.60 -49.55
C CYS A 33 -28.81 -66.97 -50.08
N PRO A 34 -28.71 -67.81 -51.12
CA PRO A 34 -27.50 -68.48 -51.58
C PRO A 34 -26.42 -67.53 -52.23
N THR A 35 -26.34 -66.32 -51.84
CA THR A 35 -25.35 -65.33 -52.26
C THR A 35 -25.01 -64.37 -51.15
N THR A 36 -25.18 -64.77 -49.90
CA THR A 36 -24.81 -63.93 -48.76
C THR A 36 -23.29 -63.77 -48.70
N PRO A 37 -22.75 -62.55 -48.46
CA PRO A 37 -21.32 -62.35 -48.38
C PRO A 37 -20.70 -63.18 -47.22
N ALA A 38 -19.60 -63.82 -47.49
CA ALA A 38 -18.89 -64.63 -46.50
C ALA A 38 -18.48 -63.81 -45.27
N GLY A 39 -19.02 -64.16 -44.09
CA GLY A 39 -18.78 -63.45 -42.84
C GLY A 39 -19.85 -62.46 -42.45
N ALA A 40 -20.93 -62.33 -43.23
CA ALA A 40 -22.11 -61.59 -42.80
C ALA A 40 -22.83 -62.31 -41.64
N LEU A 41 -23.48 -61.57 -40.79
CA LEU A 41 -24.38 -62.13 -39.75
C LEU A 41 -25.65 -62.65 -40.43
N VAL A 42 -25.96 -63.93 -40.33
CA VAL A 42 -27.11 -64.54 -41.00
C VAL A 42 -28.04 -65.22 -39.99
N ASP A 43 -29.31 -65.35 -40.39
CA ASP A 43 -30.26 -66.16 -39.65
C ASP A 43 -30.09 -67.68 -39.96
N ALA A 44 -30.88 -68.53 -39.32
CA ALA A 44 -30.82 -69.99 -39.51
C ALA A 44 -31.19 -70.45 -40.94
N THR A 45 -31.57 -69.53 -41.84
CA THR A 45 -31.91 -69.77 -43.25
C THR A 45 -30.92 -69.13 -44.23
N GLY A 46 -29.74 -68.68 -43.78
CA GLY A 46 -28.68 -68.08 -44.59
C GLY A 46 -28.95 -66.66 -45.07
N CYS A 47 -29.96 -65.99 -44.55
CA CYS A 47 -30.26 -64.62 -44.95
C CYS A 47 -29.66 -63.60 -43.97
N GLU A 48 -29.01 -62.59 -44.56
CA GLU A 48 -28.34 -61.54 -43.82
C GLU A 48 -29.29 -60.84 -42.84
N LEU A 49 -28.88 -60.78 -41.59
CA LEU A 49 -29.57 -60.05 -40.57
C LEU A 49 -29.12 -58.57 -40.61
N PRO A 50 -30.01 -57.60 -40.43
CA PRO A 50 -29.60 -56.19 -40.36
C PRO A 50 -28.66 -55.96 -39.17
N ASP A 51 -27.55 -55.25 -39.46
CA ASP A 51 -26.58 -54.74 -38.51
C ASP A 51 -26.17 -53.37 -39.10
N ALA A 52 -26.80 -52.30 -38.59
CA ALA A 52 -26.84 -51.00 -39.24
C ALA A 52 -25.56 -50.21 -39.05
N ASP A 53 -24.79 -50.45 -37.99
CA ASP A 53 -23.53 -49.76 -37.64
C ASP A 53 -22.30 -50.67 -37.81
N GLU A 54 -22.54 -51.95 -38.21
CA GLU A 54 -21.48 -52.90 -38.54
C GLU A 54 -20.55 -53.24 -37.34
N ASP A 55 -21.10 -53.24 -36.12
CA ASP A 55 -20.37 -53.56 -34.89
C ASP A 55 -20.29 -55.06 -34.59
N GLY A 56 -21.04 -55.87 -35.30
CA GLY A 56 -21.08 -57.34 -35.20
C GLY A 56 -22.24 -57.89 -34.34
N ILE A 57 -23.14 -57.03 -33.88
CA ILE A 57 -24.42 -57.40 -33.20
C ILE A 57 -25.56 -56.96 -34.11
N THR A 58 -26.59 -57.76 -34.24
CA THR A 58 -27.72 -57.45 -35.14
C THR A 58 -28.61 -56.39 -34.54
N ASP A 59 -29.26 -55.56 -35.39
CA ASP A 59 -30.20 -54.49 -34.99
C ASP A 59 -31.27 -54.94 -33.97
N ALA A 60 -31.58 -56.27 -33.97
CA ALA A 60 -32.58 -56.82 -33.07
C ALA A 60 -32.06 -57.08 -31.65
N ASP A 61 -30.78 -57.29 -31.49
CA ASP A 61 -30.13 -57.63 -30.25
C ASP A 61 -29.24 -56.43 -29.78
N ASP A 62 -29.03 -55.44 -30.65
CA ASP A 62 -28.25 -54.26 -30.39
C ASP A 62 -29.06 -53.19 -29.60
N LEU A 63 -28.47 -52.76 -28.48
CA LEU A 63 -29.00 -51.69 -27.62
C LEU A 63 -28.35 -50.32 -27.89
N CYS A 64 -27.24 -50.29 -28.63
CA CYS A 64 -26.49 -49.08 -28.97
C CYS A 64 -26.30 -48.91 -30.49
N PRO A 65 -27.37 -48.63 -31.26
CA PRO A 65 -27.44 -48.76 -32.71
C PRO A 65 -26.64 -47.74 -33.54
N ASP A 66 -25.73 -47.04 -32.96
CA ASP A 66 -24.86 -46.05 -33.60
C ASP A 66 -23.43 -46.23 -33.08
N THR A 67 -22.96 -47.43 -32.87
CA THR A 67 -21.59 -47.72 -32.44
C THR A 67 -20.60 -47.49 -33.57
N ASP A 68 -19.44 -46.88 -33.26
CA ASP A 68 -18.42 -46.59 -34.26
C ASP A 68 -17.87 -47.87 -34.89
N VAL A 69 -17.79 -47.96 -36.20
CA VAL A 69 -17.27 -49.10 -36.94
C VAL A 69 -15.88 -49.53 -36.48
N GLY A 70 -15.79 -50.74 -35.92
CA GLY A 70 -14.53 -51.32 -35.42
C GLY A 70 -14.23 -51.04 -33.94
N ALA A 71 -15.18 -50.44 -33.23
CA ALA A 71 -15.14 -50.44 -31.77
C ALA A 71 -15.23 -51.86 -31.18
N THR A 72 -14.72 -52.09 -30.00
CA THR A 72 -14.96 -53.32 -29.24
C THR A 72 -16.23 -53.12 -28.43
N VAL A 73 -17.23 -53.97 -28.69
CA VAL A 73 -18.57 -53.86 -28.04
C VAL A 73 -18.82 -55.01 -27.06
N ASP A 74 -19.73 -54.79 -26.15
CA ASP A 74 -20.24 -55.84 -25.25
C ASP A 74 -21.26 -56.77 -25.98
N ALA A 75 -21.89 -57.68 -25.23
CA ALA A 75 -22.90 -58.61 -25.81
C ALA A 75 -24.18 -57.93 -26.27
N ASN A 76 -24.37 -56.65 -26.06
CA ASN A 76 -25.52 -55.84 -26.39
C ASN A 76 -25.22 -54.78 -27.46
N GLY A 77 -24.04 -54.80 -28.10
CA GLY A 77 -23.64 -53.84 -29.12
C GLY A 77 -23.11 -52.52 -28.60
N CYS A 78 -22.86 -52.37 -27.32
CA CYS A 78 -22.43 -51.10 -26.72
C CYS A 78 -20.92 -51.05 -26.55
N ALA A 79 -20.26 -49.98 -27.03
CA ALA A 79 -18.86 -49.70 -26.75
C ALA A 79 -18.67 -48.98 -25.40
N GLU A 80 -17.46 -48.99 -24.87
CA GLU A 80 -17.11 -48.39 -23.57
C GLU A 80 -17.48 -46.91 -23.48
N ASN A 81 -17.40 -46.19 -24.61
CA ASN A 81 -17.79 -44.75 -24.72
C ASN A 81 -19.31 -44.51 -24.84
N GLN A 82 -20.14 -45.58 -24.80
CA GLN A 82 -21.60 -45.56 -24.83
C GLN A 82 -22.19 -46.12 -23.53
N LEU A 83 -21.39 -46.68 -22.68
CA LEU A 83 -21.76 -47.25 -21.39
C LEU A 83 -21.47 -46.30 -20.26
N ASP A 84 -22.32 -46.26 -19.28
CA ASP A 84 -22.18 -45.55 -18.01
C ASP A 84 -22.67 -46.51 -16.93
N ASP A 85 -21.74 -47.27 -16.36
CA ASP A 85 -22.07 -48.43 -15.52
C ASP A 85 -22.57 -48.06 -14.13
N ASP A 86 -22.19 -46.90 -13.60
CA ASP A 86 -22.60 -46.45 -12.28
C ASP A 86 -23.64 -45.34 -12.29
N GLY A 87 -23.90 -44.73 -13.47
CA GLY A 87 -24.99 -43.78 -13.69
C GLY A 87 -24.67 -42.36 -13.25
N ASP A 88 -23.43 -41.98 -13.29
CA ASP A 88 -22.95 -40.67 -12.88
C ASP A 88 -22.88 -39.66 -14.03
N LEU A 89 -23.20 -40.06 -15.27
CA LEU A 89 -23.21 -39.34 -16.53
C LEU A 89 -21.85 -39.12 -17.17
N VAL A 90 -20.83 -39.83 -16.73
CA VAL A 90 -19.52 -39.95 -17.39
C VAL A 90 -19.41 -41.35 -17.99
N MET A 91 -19.04 -41.45 -19.26
CA MET A 91 -18.97 -42.74 -19.96
C MET A 91 -17.72 -43.53 -19.53
N ASN A 92 -17.84 -44.87 -19.51
CA ASN A 92 -16.82 -45.76 -18.98
C ASN A 92 -15.42 -45.57 -19.60
N ASP A 93 -15.34 -45.08 -20.86
CA ASP A 93 -14.06 -44.89 -21.56
C ASP A 93 -13.24 -43.70 -21.02
N VAL A 94 -13.90 -42.74 -20.39
CA VAL A 94 -13.28 -41.52 -19.80
C VAL A 94 -13.44 -41.47 -18.29
N ASP A 95 -14.25 -42.37 -17.71
CA ASP A 95 -14.48 -42.43 -16.27
C ASP A 95 -13.27 -43.05 -15.55
N LEU A 96 -12.66 -42.30 -14.66
CA LEU A 96 -11.54 -42.71 -13.83
C LEU A 96 -12.01 -43.31 -12.48
N CYS A 97 -13.27 -43.11 -12.13
CA CYS A 97 -13.86 -43.55 -10.86
C CYS A 97 -15.10 -44.44 -11.04
N PRO A 98 -15.00 -45.63 -11.66
CA PRO A 98 -16.10 -46.40 -12.22
C PRO A 98 -17.02 -47.08 -11.17
N ASN A 99 -17.26 -46.50 -10.04
CA ASN A 99 -18.21 -46.91 -9.03
C ASN A 99 -18.64 -45.73 -8.17
N THR A 100 -19.01 -44.62 -8.78
CA THR A 100 -19.46 -43.44 -8.07
C THR A 100 -20.75 -43.72 -7.30
N PRO A 101 -20.86 -43.32 -6.05
CA PRO A 101 -22.07 -43.54 -5.29
C PRO A 101 -23.27 -42.81 -5.88
N ALA A 102 -24.37 -43.53 -6.05
CA ALA A 102 -25.57 -42.99 -6.71
C ALA A 102 -26.09 -41.68 -6.10
N GLY A 103 -26.09 -40.62 -6.90
CA GLY A 103 -26.62 -39.31 -6.53
C GLY A 103 -25.57 -38.30 -6.06
N GLU A 104 -24.31 -38.64 -6.06
CA GLU A 104 -23.21 -37.69 -5.89
C GLU A 104 -22.96 -36.92 -7.19
N THR A 105 -22.39 -35.74 -7.07
CA THR A 105 -21.97 -34.93 -8.21
C THR A 105 -20.52 -35.23 -8.51
N VAL A 106 -20.20 -35.45 -9.78
CA VAL A 106 -18.86 -35.82 -10.24
C VAL A 106 -18.18 -34.67 -11.02
N ASP A 107 -16.88 -34.77 -11.12
CA ASP A 107 -16.10 -33.94 -12.03
C ASP A 107 -16.12 -34.49 -13.47
N THR A 108 -15.28 -33.96 -14.36
CA THR A 108 -15.22 -34.37 -15.76
C THR A 108 -14.62 -35.75 -15.99
N ASP A 109 -13.99 -36.34 -14.98
CA ASP A 109 -13.32 -37.61 -14.99
C ASP A 109 -14.13 -38.72 -14.24
N GLY A 110 -15.38 -38.41 -13.88
CA GLY A 110 -16.32 -39.32 -13.21
C GLY A 110 -16.10 -39.45 -11.71
N CYS A 111 -15.27 -38.63 -11.10
CA CYS A 111 -14.93 -38.77 -9.69
C CYS A 111 -15.74 -37.82 -8.80
N SER A 112 -16.37 -38.35 -7.76
CA SER A 112 -17.03 -37.56 -6.73
C SER A 112 -16.09 -37.19 -5.58
N GLN A 113 -16.54 -36.21 -4.78
CA GLN A 113 -15.77 -35.76 -3.60
C GLN A 113 -15.52 -36.89 -2.58
N SER A 114 -16.34 -37.93 -2.56
CA SER A 114 -16.14 -39.12 -1.70
C SER A 114 -15.10 -40.10 -2.24
N GLN A 115 -14.66 -39.92 -3.48
CA GLN A 115 -13.67 -40.77 -4.15
C GLN A 115 -12.33 -40.08 -4.38
N LEU A 116 -12.30 -38.74 -4.28
CA LEU A 116 -11.10 -37.93 -4.44
C LEU A 116 -10.41 -37.70 -3.08
N ASP A 117 -9.12 -37.61 -3.16
CA ASP A 117 -8.22 -37.25 -2.06
C ASP A 117 -7.15 -36.33 -2.70
N ASP A 118 -7.47 -35.04 -2.76
CA ASP A 118 -6.73 -34.08 -3.58
C ASP A 118 -5.32 -33.79 -3.06
N ASP A 119 -5.09 -33.90 -1.76
CA ASP A 119 -3.79 -33.67 -1.14
C ASP A 119 -3.06 -34.97 -0.74
N SER A 120 -3.73 -36.09 -0.90
CA SER A 120 -3.16 -37.44 -0.68
C SER A 120 -2.76 -37.70 0.77
N ASP A 121 -3.53 -37.21 1.70
CA ASP A 121 -3.35 -37.40 3.13
C ASP A 121 -4.05 -38.68 3.67
N GLY A 122 -4.94 -39.26 2.88
CA GLY A 122 -5.67 -40.47 3.18
C GLY A 122 -7.09 -40.26 3.68
N VAL A 123 -7.57 -39.04 3.66
CA VAL A 123 -8.97 -38.64 3.97
C VAL A 123 -9.61 -38.11 2.68
N MET A 124 -10.81 -38.59 2.36
CA MET A 124 -11.48 -38.18 1.13
C MET A 124 -12.09 -36.83 1.24
N ASN A 125 -12.16 -36.08 0.12
CA ASN A 125 -12.58 -34.69 0.06
C ASN A 125 -13.96 -34.40 0.68
N ASP A 126 -14.87 -35.39 0.72
CA ASP A 126 -16.21 -35.20 1.28
C ASP A 126 -16.24 -35.14 2.81
N VAL A 127 -15.23 -35.65 3.44
CA VAL A 127 -15.08 -35.67 4.92
C VAL A 127 -13.85 -34.93 5.39
N ASP A 128 -13.01 -34.49 4.46
CA ASP A 128 -11.81 -33.72 4.75
C ASP A 128 -12.17 -32.27 5.07
N LEU A 129 -11.79 -31.81 6.26
CA LEU A 129 -11.96 -30.43 6.72
C LEU A 129 -10.73 -29.54 6.43
N CYS A 130 -9.61 -30.17 6.05
CA CYS A 130 -8.33 -29.49 5.78
C CYS A 130 -7.76 -29.85 4.40
N PRO A 131 -8.40 -29.45 3.31
CA PRO A 131 -8.18 -29.98 1.95
C PRO A 131 -6.86 -29.55 1.27
N LEU A 132 -5.84 -29.23 2.03
CA LEU A 132 -4.49 -28.88 1.55
C LEU A 132 -3.43 -29.30 2.56
N THR A 133 -3.50 -30.52 3.05
CA THR A 133 -2.52 -31.03 4.00
C THR A 133 -1.13 -31.16 3.38
N PRO A 134 -0.08 -30.64 4.01
CA PRO A 134 1.26 -30.74 3.48
C PRO A 134 1.74 -32.19 3.34
N ALA A 135 2.30 -32.53 2.19
CA ALA A 135 2.69 -33.92 1.86
C ALA A 135 3.64 -34.54 2.88
N GLY A 136 3.18 -35.63 3.50
CA GLY A 136 3.96 -36.44 4.44
C GLY A 136 3.69 -36.15 5.91
N GLU A 137 2.80 -35.23 6.22
CA GLU A 137 2.28 -35.04 7.56
C GLU A 137 1.27 -36.14 7.94
N THR A 138 1.10 -36.38 9.22
CA THR A 138 0.09 -37.32 9.73
C THR A 138 -1.14 -36.53 10.12
N VAL A 139 -2.30 -36.98 9.65
CA VAL A 139 -3.58 -36.33 9.88
C VAL A 139 -4.44 -37.04 10.91
N ASP A 140 -5.42 -36.35 11.44
CA ASP A 140 -6.50 -36.89 12.25
C ASP A 140 -7.60 -37.50 11.36
N THR A 141 -8.77 -37.82 11.94
CA THR A 141 -9.88 -38.44 11.22
C THR A 141 -10.65 -37.46 10.32
N ASP A 142 -10.38 -36.18 10.46
CA ASP A 142 -11.03 -35.07 9.71
C ASP A 142 -10.08 -34.49 8.65
N GLY A 143 -8.93 -35.13 8.37
CA GLY A 143 -7.95 -34.72 7.36
C GLY A 143 -6.98 -33.62 7.83
N CYS A 144 -7.02 -33.22 9.09
CA CYS A 144 -6.22 -32.10 9.55
C CYS A 144 -4.90 -32.56 10.18
N SER A 145 -3.80 -32.00 9.71
CA SER A 145 -2.48 -32.18 10.32
C SER A 145 -2.26 -31.20 11.47
N GLN A 146 -1.21 -31.48 12.25
CA GLN A 146 -0.84 -30.58 13.36
C GLN A 146 -0.44 -29.16 12.89
N SER A 147 -0.03 -29.03 11.62
CA SER A 147 0.29 -27.73 11.02
C SER A 147 -0.95 -26.92 10.57
N GLN A 148 -2.12 -27.55 10.58
CA GLN A 148 -3.40 -26.96 10.16
C GLN A 148 -4.38 -26.76 11.33
N LEU A 149 -4.07 -27.37 12.48
CA LEU A 149 -4.90 -27.24 13.68
C LEU A 149 -4.43 -26.09 14.56
N ASP A 150 -5.37 -25.46 15.19
CA ASP A 150 -5.21 -24.44 16.22
C ASP A 150 -6.10 -24.82 17.41
N ASP A 151 -5.51 -25.53 18.38
CA ASP A 151 -6.27 -26.22 19.45
C ASP A 151 -6.81 -25.27 20.51
N ASP A 152 -6.21 -24.11 20.70
CA ASP A 152 -6.64 -23.13 21.69
C ASP A 152 -7.33 -21.90 21.07
N GLY A 153 -7.27 -21.78 19.73
CA GLY A 153 -8.02 -20.76 19.00
C GLY A 153 -7.40 -19.36 19.06
N ASP A 154 -6.09 -19.31 19.20
CA ASP A 154 -5.36 -18.05 19.32
C ASP A 154 -4.87 -17.50 17.96
N GLY A 155 -5.04 -18.27 16.87
CA GLY A 155 -4.67 -17.91 15.50
C GLY A 155 -3.29 -18.39 15.08
N VAL A 156 -2.58 -19.16 15.91
CA VAL A 156 -1.29 -19.78 15.60
C VAL A 156 -1.45 -21.29 15.53
N MET A 157 -0.99 -21.92 14.47
CA MET A 157 -1.16 -23.34 14.26
C MET A 157 -0.27 -24.16 15.20
N ASN A 158 -0.75 -25.34 15.60
CA ASN A 158 -0.12 -26.21 16.62
C ASN A 158 1.34 -26.60 16.33
N ASP A 159 1.77 -26.61 15.05
CA ASP A 159 3.13 -26.98 14.69
C ASP A 159 4.16 -25.87 14.97
N VAL A 160 3.72 -24.63 15.01
CA VAL A 160 4.55 -23.45 15.27
C VAL A 160 4.21 -22.78 16.60
N ASP A 161 3.11 -23.21 17.23
CA ASP A 161 2.70 -22.71 18.53
C ASP A 161 3.60 -23.23 19.65
N LEU A 162 4.24 -22.31 20.37
CA LEU A 162 5.07 -22.59 21.53
C LEU A 162 4.29 -22.50 22.85
N CYS A 163 3.09 -21.96 22.84
CA CYS A 163 2.24 -21.73 24.01
C CYS A 163 0.84 -22.35 23.84
N PRO A 164 0.71 -23.66 23.69
CA PRO A 164 -0.48 -24.37 23.22
C PRO A 164 -1.66 -24.40 24.22
N ASN A 165 -1.88 -23.38 24.98
CA ASN A 165 -3.02 -23.18 25.85
C ASN A 165 -3.20 -21.70 26.15
N THR A 166 -3.16 -20.86 25.14
CA THR A 166 -3.35 -19.43 25.29
C THR A 166 -4.78 -19.13 25.77
N PRO A 167 -4.97 -18.27 26.75
CA PRO A 167 -6.29 -17.91 27.23
C PRO A 167 -7.12 -17.24 26.14
N ALA A 168 -8.34 -17.72 25.94
CA ALA A 168 -9.23 -17.24 24.88
C ALA A 168 -9.43 -15.71 24.90
N GLY A 169 -9.07 -15.07 23.78
CA GLY A 169 -9.23 -13.63 23.57
C GLY A 169 -8.02 -12.77 23.95
N GLU A 170 -6.92 -13.38 24.36
CA GLU A 170 -5.65 -12.66 24.48
C GLU A 170 -4.97 -12.50 23.11
N ALA A 171 -4.27 -11.39 22.92
CA ALA A 171 -3.47 -11.19 21.74
C ALA A 171 -2.12 -11.94 21.87
N VAL A 172 -1.70 -12.64 20.84
CA VAL A 172 -0.50 -13.46 20.83
C VAL A 172 0.59 -12.92 19.88
N ASP A 173 1.81 -13.34 20.12
CA ASP A 173 2.92 -13.13 19.19
C ASP A 173 2.91 -14.19 18.06
N THR A 174 3.91 -14.15 17.19
CA THR A 174 4.05 -15.08 16.06
C THR A 174 4.31 -16.54 16.48
N ASN A 175 4.49 -16.81 17.75
CA ASN A 175 4.73 -18.14 18.32
C ASN A 175 3.54 -18.63 19.17
N GLY A 176 2.39 -17.97 19.13
CA GLY A 176 1.22 -18.34 19.90
C GLY A 176 1.27 -17.92 21.37
N CYS A 177 2.22 -17.11 21.79
CA CYS A 177 2.39 -16.77 23.18
C CYS A 177 1.77 -15.40 23.50
N SER A 178 0.85 -15.36 24.46
CA SER A 178 0.32 -14.11 24.99
C SER A 178 1.21 -13.49 26.06
N GLN A 179 0.99 -12.22 26.37
CA GLN A 179 1.72 -11.54 27.43
C GLN A 179 1.55 -12.19 28.81
N SER A 180 0.44 -12.92 29.03
CA SER A 180 0.21 -13.67 30.27
C SER A 180 0.98 -14.99 30.37
N GLN A 181 1.59 -15.43 29.26
CA GLN A 181 2.37 -16.66 29.18
C GLN A 181 3.87 -16.42 29.02
N LEU A 182 4.25 -15.23 28.58
CA LEU A 182 5.63 -14.83 28.40
C LEU A 182 6.25 -14.28 29.68
N ASN A 183 7.51 -14.52 29.84
CA ASN A 183 8.36 -13.91 30.85
C ASN A 183 9.74 -13.72 30.17
N ASP A 184 9.89 -12.56 29.53
CA ASP A 184 10.98 -12.28 28.60
C ASP A 184 12.37 -12.18 29.27
N ASP A 185 12.39 -11.74 30.54
CA ASP A 185 13.64 -11.59 31.28
C ASP A 185 13.91 -12.73 32.27
N GLY A 186 12.92 -13.63 32.48
CA GLY A 186 13.08 -14.83 33.26
C GLY A 186 13.11 -14.62 34.77
N ASP A 187 12.52 -13.53 35.26
CA ASP A 187 12.50 -13.17 36.68
C ASP A 187 11.42 -13.88 37.50
N GLY A 188 10.45 -14.52 36.82
CA GLY A 188 9.35 -15.29 37.41
C GLY A 188 8.03 -14.54 37.47
N VAL A 189 7.95 -13.34 36.92
CA VAL A 189 6.72 -12.55 36.73
C VAL A 189 6.39 -12.52 35.24
N MET A 190 5.14 -12.72 34.87
CA MET A 190 4.72 -12.76 33.47
C MET A 190 4.57 -11.35 32.92
N ASN A 191 4.82 -11.17 31.60
CA ASN A 191 4.85 -9.86 30.94
C ASN A 191 3.57 -9.02 31.10
N ASP A 192 2.43 -9.66 31.29
CA ASP A 192 1.14 -8.96 31.46
C ASP A 192 0.99 -8.22 32.80
N VAL A 193 1.73 -8.66 33.79
CA VAL A 193 1.74 -8.07 35.16
C VAL A 193 3.10 -7.51 35.54
N ASP A 194 4.11 -7.72 34.70
CA ASP A 194 5.45 -7.22 34.92
C ASP A 194 5.57 -5.73 34.57
N LEU A 195 5.93 -4.94 35.54
CA LEU A 195 6.16 -3.50 35.40
C LEU A 195 7.61 -3.17 35.08
N CYS A 196 8.52 -4.14 35.19
CA CYS A 196 9.96 -3.99 35.01
C CYS A 196 10.53 -5.02 34.01
N PRO A 197 10.17 -4.97 32.73
CA PRO A 197 10.34 -6.05 31.74
C PRO A 197 11.80 -6.28 31.27
N ASN A 198 12.81 -6.00 32.08
CA ASN A 198 14.21 -6.25 31.82
C ASN A 198 14.98 -6.41 33.13
N THR A 199 14.45 -7.21 34.03
CA THR A 199 15.10 -7.47 35.31
C THR A 199 16.45 -8.19 35.12
N PRO A 200 17.52 -7.73 35.74
CA PRO A 200 18.84 -8.38 35.62
C PRO A 200 18.81 -9.82 36.15
N VAL A 201 19.38 -10.73 35.38
CA VAL A 201 19.36 -12.17 35.65
C VAL A 201 19.93 -12.48 37.07
N GLY A 202 19.07 -13.06 37.90
CA GLY A 202 19.42 -13.55 39.24
C GLY A 202 19.12 -12.56 40.35
N GLU A 203 18.59 -11.40 40.09
CA GLU A 203 18.04 -10.52 41.11
C GLU A 203 16.70 -11.03 41.62
N ALA A 204 16.40 -10.73 42.88
CA ALA A 204 15.10 -11.05 43.46
C ALA A 204 14.12 -9.89 43.18
N VAL A 205 12.94 -10.23 42.71
CA VAL A 205 11.91 -9.28 42.33
C VAL A 205 10.75 -9.21 43.34
N ASP A 206 10.02 -8.13 43.27
CA ASP A 206 8.74 -8.00 43.97
C ASP A 206 7.59 -8.66 43.17
N THR A 207 6.34 -8.48 43.59
CA THR A 207 5.17 -9.05 42.90
C THR A 207 4.84 -8.39 41.55
N ASN A 208 5.53 -7.32 41.18
CA ASN A 208 5.38 -6.57 39.94
C ASN A 208 6.56 -6.78 38.99
N GLY A 209 7.45 -7.74 39.26
CA GLY A 209 8.63 -8.01 38.43
C GLY A 209 9.81 -7.04 38.65
N CYS A 210 9.71 -6.14 39.60
CA CYS A 210 10.77 -5.15 39.81
C CYS A 210 11.79 -5.60 40.82
N SER A 211 13.05 -5.62 40.44
CA SER A 211 14.19 -5.80 41.36
C SER A 211 14.54 -4.50 42.05
N GLN A 212 15.25 -4.60 43.18
CA GLN A 212 15.73 -3.41 43.91
C GLN A 212 16.62 -2.51 43.06
N SER A 213 17.27 -3.04 42.03
CA SER A 213 18.10 -2.27 41.12
C SER A 213 17.28 -1.47 40.07
N GLN A 214 16.02 -1.80 39.89
CA GLN A 214 15.11 -1.14 38.95
C GLN A 214 14.14 -0.17 39.65
N LEU A 215 14.13 -0.17 40.98
CA LEU A 215 13.32 0.75 41.77
C LEU A 215 14.07 2.06 41.96
N ASP A 216 13.31 3.11 42.13
CA ASP A 216 13.73 4.45 42.50
C ASP A 216 12.97 4.82 43.79
N ASP A 217 13.64 4.62 44.94
CA ASP A 217 12.98 4.69 46.25
C ASP A 217 12.70 6.12 46.73
N ASP A 218 13.44 7.10 46.26
CA ASP A 218 13.25 8.50 46.64
C ASP A 218 12.63 9.37 45.54
N GLY A 219 12.49 8.82 44.31
CA GLY A 219 11.76 9.45 43.23
C GLY A 219 12.53 10.57 42.54
N ASP A 220 13.86 10.52 42.56
CA ASP A 220 14.70 11.52 41.93
C ASP A 220 15.02 11.22 40.45
N GLY A 221 14.58 10.05 39.93
CA GLY A 221 14.75 9.60 38.53
C GLY A 221 15.96 8.72 38.31
N VAL A 222 16.77 8.40 39.36
CA VAL A 222 17.89 7.47 39.29
C VAL A 222 17.56 6.19 40.04
N MET A 223 17.75 5.06 39.39
CA MET A 223 17.46 3.76 40.00
C MET A 223 18.40 3.45 41.15
N ASN A 224 17.90 2.76 42.19
CA ASN A 224 18.63 2.44 43.43
C ASN A 224 20.00 1.81 43.22
N ASN A 225 20.24 1.08 42.15
CA ASN A 225 21.52 0.44 41.85
C ASN A 225 22.61 1.43 41.36
N LEU A 226 22.17 2.55 40.82
CA LEU A 226 23.03 3.61 40.29
C LEU A 226 23.10 4.81 41.25
N ASP A 227 22.10 4.90 42.14
CA ASP A 227 21.94 5.99 43.07
C ASP A 227 22.94 5.90 44.25
N LEU A 228 23.81 6.92 44.38
CA LEU A 228 24.73 7.10 45.46
C LEU A 228 24.19 8.03 46.53
N CYS A 229 23.08 8.72 46.28
CA CYS A 229 22.46 9.70 47.15
C CYS A 229 21.00 9.37 47.46
N PRO A 230 20.68 8.21 48.06
CA PRO A 230 19.38 7.56 48.15
C PRO A 230 18.35 8.29 49.08
N ASN A 231 18.35 9.58 49.11
CA ASN A 231 17.34 10.40 49.79
C ASN A 231 17.27 11.78 49.12
N THR A 232 17.56 11.88 47.82
CA THR A 232 17.36 13.12 47.07
C THR A 232 15.87 13.38 46.90
N PRO A 233 15.37 14.58 47.20
CA PRO A 233 13.93 14.84 47.07
C PRO A 233 13.45 14.70 45.62
N ALA A 234 12.28 14.05 45.43
CA ALA A 234 11.66 13.92 44.13
C ALA A 234 11.46 15.27 43.43
N GLY A 235 11.93 15.37 42.19
CA GLY A 235 11.91 16.59 41.39
C GLY A 235 13.12 17.53 41.55
N THR A 236 14.12 17.10 42.30
CA THR A 236 15.44 17.76 42.32
C THR A 236 16.24 17.35 41.06
N THR A 237 16.95 18.29 40.43
CA THR A 237 17.87 17.97 39.32
C THR A 237 19.09 17.25 39.87
N VAL A 238 19.34 16.05 39.34
CA VAL A 238 20.39 15.14 39.84
C VAL A 238 21.37 14.75 38.73
N ASP A 239 22.56 14.37 39.12
CA ASP A 239 23.51 13.75 38.19
C ASP A 239 23.20 12.26 37.94
N ALA A 240 24.01 11.60 37.11
CA ALA A 240 23.85 10.18 36.80
C ALA A 240 24.00 9.23 38.02
N ALA A 241 24.38 9.77 39.18
CA ALA A 241 24.54 9.05 40.44
C ALA A 241 23.46 9.41 41.48
N GLY A 242 22.40 10.10 41.08
CA GLY A 242 21.29 10.48 41.96
C GLY A 242 21.63 11.63 42.95
N CYS A 243 22.76 12.29 42.77
CA CYS A 243 23.16 13.35 43.66
C CYS A 243 22.78 14.73 43.13
N GLU A 244 22.18 15.56 43.99
CA GLU A 244 21.74 16.92 43.64
C GLU A 244 22.88 17.69 42.93
N VAL A 245 22.56 18.20 41.73
CA VAL A 245 23.44 19.05 40.92
C VAL A 245 22.88 20.44 40.78
N ALA A 246 23.73 21.41 40.50
CA ALA A 246 23.27 22.76 40.22
C ALA A 246 22.44 22.78 38.94
N ASP A 247 21.25 23.36 39.04
CA ASP A 247 20.36 23.73 37.95
C ASP A 247 19.93 25.17 38.21
N THR A 248 20.66 26.10 37.56
CA THR A 248 20.65 27.53 37.94
C THR A 248 19.36 28.23 37.49
N ASP A 249 18.76 27.80 36.39
CA ASP A 249 17.53 28.39 35.84
C ASP A 249 16.28 27.58 36.17
N GLY A 250 16.44 26.36 36.66
CA GLY A 250 15.33 25.53 37.15
C GLY A 250 14.48 24.90 36.05
N ASP A 251 15.09 24.59 34.92
CA ASP A 251 14.41 24.00 33.75
C ASP A 251 14.38 22.46 33.78
N GLY A 252 15.11 21.85 34.72
CA GLY A 252 15.18 20.39 34.91
C GLY A 252 16.39 19.73 34.26
N VAL A 253 17.32 20.49 33.67
CA VAL A 253 18.58 20.03 33.13
C VAL A 253 19.74 20.60 33.98
N ALA A 254 20.71 19.79 34.35
CA ALA A 254 21.85 20.24 35.17
C ALA A 254 22.75 21.22 34.42
N ASP A 255 23.27 22.25 35.12
CA ASP A 255 24.19 23.26 34.54
C ASP A 255 25.36 22.67 33.73
N SER A 256 25.78 21.44 34.04
CA SER A 256 26.86 20.75 33.33
C SER A 256 26.47 20.23 31.96
N ASP A 257 25.20 19.93 31.77
CA ASP A 257 24.64 19.35 30.58
C ASP A 257 23.75 20.36 29.84
N ASP A 258 23.45 21.49 30.48
CA ASP A 258 22.63 22.57 29.96
C ASP A 258 23.42 23.47 29.01
N ASN A 259 23.00 23.49 27.75
CA ASN A 259 23.50 24.38 26.69
C ASN A 259 22.78 25.73 26.66
N CYS A 260 21.65 25.85 27.34
CA CYS A 260 20.79 27.05 27.36
C CYS A 260 20.56 27.58 28.79
N PRO A 261 21.60 28.03 29.53
CA PRO A 261 21.61 28.25 31.00
C PRO A 261 20.78 29.46 31.46
N ASN A 262 19.78 29.86 30.75
CA ASN A 262 18.84 30.93 31.13
C ASN A 262 17.42 30.62 30.60
N THR A 263 17.07 29.37 30.50
CA THR A 263 15.71 28.97 30.13
C THR A 263 14.74 29.37 31.23
N PRO A 264 13.62 30.02 30.95
CA PRO A 264 12.68 30.41 31.97
C PRO A 264 12.10 29.20 32.72
N ALA A 265 12.15 29.23 34.04
CA ALA A 265 11.65 28.15 34.88
C ALA A 265 10.21 27.74 34.57
N GLY A 266 10.00 26.44 34.29
CA GLY A 266 8.68 25.88 33.96
C GLY A 266 8.34 25.80 32.49
N GLU A 267 9.25 26.20 31.60
CA GLU A 267 9.16 25.90 30.18
C GLU A 267 9.65 24.49 29.91
N SER A 268 9.06 23.81 28.90
CA SER A 268 9.54 22.49 28.49
C SER A 268 10.80 22.61 27.64
N VAL A 269 11.84 21.88 28.02
CA VAL A 269 13.14 21.90 27.36
C VAL A 269 13.43 20.55 26.72
N ASP A 270 14.41 20.55 25.82
CA ASP A 270 15.00 19.32 25.31
C ASP A 270 16.05 18.77 26.30
N THR A 271 16.72 17.68 25.94
CA THR A 271 17.77 17.03 26.76
C THR A 271 19.00 17.89 27.02
N ASN A 272 19.13 19.05 26.37
CA ASN A 272 20.24 19.98 26.52
C ASN A 272 19.82 21.30 27.21
N GLY A 273 18.67 21.34 27.85
CA GLY A 273 18.14 22.52 28.53
C GLY A 273 17.59 23.60 27.56
N CYS A 274 17.49 23.31 26.29
CA CYS A 274 17.09 24.32 25.33
C CYS A 274 15.61 24.26 25.03
N HIS A 275 14.97 25.42 25.17
CA HIS A 275 13.56 25.61 24.95
C HIS A 275 13.29 26.20 23.57
N GLY A 276 12.94 25.37 22.58
CA GLY A 276 12.66 25.80 21.21
C GLY A 276 13.75 26.73 20.63
N GLY A 277 13.71 26.99 19.36
CA GLY A 277 14.73 27.79 18.70
C GLY A 277 14.27 29.15 18.21
N ALA A 278 15.20 29.88 17.62
CA ALA A 278 14.92 31.08 16.80
C ALA A 278 14.67 30.70 15.35
N VAL A 279 13.88 31.50 14.65
CA VAL A 279 13.59 31.29 13.23
C VAL A 279 14.50 32.12 12.35
N VAL A 280 15.10 31.47 11.36
CA VAL A 280 15.82 32.13 10.25
C VAL A 280 15.09 31.86 8.95
N THR A 281 14.82 32.93 8.17
CA THR A 281 14.10 32.84 6.89
C THR A 281 14.92 33.42 5.76
N TRP A 282 14.75 32.84 4.55
CA TRP A 282 15.30 33.39 3.31
C TRP A 282 14.46 32.95 2.09
N GLY A 283 14.70 33.57 0.96
CA GLY A 283 13.93 33.36 -0.27
C GLY A 283 13.09 34.58 -0.61
N ASN A 284 11.97 34.39 -1.27
CA ASN A 284 11.07 35.45 -1.68
C ASN A 284 10.41 36.15 -0.48
N ALA A 285 10.66 37.43 -0.30
CA ALA A 285 10.21 38.20 0.85
C ALA A 285 8.68 38.25 0.96
N SER A 286 7.96 38.34 -0.14
CA SER A 286 6.49 38.38 -0.16
C SER A 286 5.88 37.02 0.25
N ASN A 287 6.61 35.91 0.06
CA ASN A 287 6.22 34.56 0.39
C ASN A 287 6.83 34.07 1.71
N GLY A 288 7.17 34.97 2.62
CA GLY A 288 7.65 34.64 3.95
C GLY A 288 9.17 34.48 4.08
N GLY A 289 9.95 34.72 3.01
CA GLY A 289 11.41 34.81 3.11
C GLY A 289 11.89 36.01 3.96
N ASP A 290 11.02 36.96 4.28
CA ASP A 290 11.24 38.05 5.22
C ASP A 290 10.29 37.92 6.43
N SER A 291 10.82 37.56 7.58
CA SER A 291 10.10 37.50 8.86
C SER A 291 10.34 38.70 9.77
N SER A 292 10.94 39.75 9.26
CA SER A 292 11.36 40.92 10.07
C SER A 292 10.24 41.58 10.88
N SER A 293 9.00 41.53 10.35
CA SER A 293 7.81 42.09 11.01
C SER A 293 7.41 41.40 12.31
N VAL A 294 7.81 40.13 12.47
CA VAL A 294 7.50 39.26 13.62
C VAL A 294 8.77 38.74 14.32
N SER A 295 9.94 39.26 13.97
CA SER A 295 11.23 38.76 14.42
C SER A 295 11.38 38.69 15.94
N SER A 296 10.80 39.63 16.68
CA SER A 296 10.81 39.59 18.15
C SER A 296 10.01 38.45 18.77
N GLN A 297 9.00 37.94 18.04
CA GLN A 297 8.18 36.80 18.49
C GLN A 297 8.81 35.46 18.07
N LEU A 298 9.70 35.50 17.08
CA LEU A 298 10.39 34.35 16.52
C LEU A 298 11.84 34.19 17.03
N SER A 299 12.24 34.99 18.03
CA SER A 299 13.61 35.01 18.55
C SER A 299 13.90 33.84 19.49
N SER A 300 12.89 33.15 19.98
CA SER A 300 13.02 31.97 20.85
C SER A 300 11.71 31.20 20.97
N GLY A 301 11.76 29.99 21.49
CA GLY A 301 10.59 29.21 21.86
C GLY A 301 9.81 28.62 20.69
N VAL A 302 10.33 28.62 19.48
CA VAL A 302 9.66 28.00 18.32
C VAL A 302 10.03 26.53 18.25
N ILE A 303 9.00 25.67 18.21
CA ILE A 303 9.18 24.21 18.20
C ILE A 303 8.80 23.56 16.85
N GLU A 304 7.91 24.22 16.07
CA GLU A 304 7.49 23.71 14.77
C GLU A 304 7.15 24.88 13.84
N ILE A 305 7.37 24.73 12.56
CA ILE A 305 6.96 25.68 11.54
C ILE A 305 6.17 24.93 10.45
N THR A 306 4.97 25.41 10.16
CA THR A 306 4.13 24.93 9.07
C THR A 306 3.99 26.00 8.00
N SER A 307 3.80 25.62 6.74
CA SER A 307 3.65 26.53 5.63
C SER A 307 2.39 26.29 4.81
N THR A 308 1.91 27.31 4.12
CA THR A 308 0.94 27.16 3.03
C THR A 308 1.65 27.09 1.67
N GLN A 309 1.01 26.47 0.70
CA GLN A 309 1.55 26.43 -0.68
C GLN A 309 1.57 27.82 -1.34
N ASN A 310 0.79 28.77 -0.86
CA ASN A 310 0.76 30.14 -1.38
C ASN A 310 1.82 31.08 -0.76
N GLY A 311 2.62 30.60 0.18
CA GLY A 311 3.76 31.39 0.69
C GLY A 311 3.53 32.06 2.02
N ALA A 312 2.73 31.49 2.91
CA ALA A 312 2.68 31.88 4.32
C ALA A 312 3.35 30.83 5.21
N PHE A 313 3.80 31.25 6.38
CA PHE A 313 4.31 30.40 7.45
C PHE A 313 3.54 30.63 8.75
N ALA A 314 3.46 29.60 9.56
CA ALA A 314 2.95 29.61 10.92
C ALA A 314 3.94 28.88 11.83
N ALA A 315 4.46 29.54 12.83
CA ALA A 315 5.34 28.98 13.85
C ALA A 315 4.52 28.65 15.10
N LEU A 316 4.58 27.41 15.52
CA LEU A 316 4.08 26.94 16.80
C LEU A 316 5.19 27.13 17.84
N LYS A 317 4.83 27.72 18.97
CA LYS A 317 5.74 27.90 20.08
C LYS A 317 5.44 26.89 21.21
N SER A 318 6.41 26.64 22.03
CA SER A 318 6.35 25.76 23.20
C SER A 318 5.26 26.15 24.22
N ASP A 319 4.92 27.44 24.32
CA ASP A 319 3.79 27.93 25.14
C ASP A 319 2.41 27.68 24.50
N GLY A 320 2.39 27.00 23.32
CA GLY A 320 1.18 26.73 22.57
C GLY A 320 0.61 27.95 21.83
N SER A 321 1.38 29.04 21.72
CA SER A 321 1.01 30.18 20.86
C SER A 321 1.47 29.98 19.42
N VAL A 322 0.82 30.69 18.47
CA VAL A 322 1.16 30.64 17.05
C VAL A 322 1.47 32.01 16.50
N VAL A 323 2.57 32.13 15.76
CA VAL A 323 3.01 33.35 15.07
C VAL A 323 2.97 33.11 13.56
N THR A 324 2.33 34.03 12.80
CA THR A 324 2.20 33.87 11.34
C THR A 324 2.85 35.02 10.59
N TRP A 325 3.37 34.74 9.38
CA TRP A 325 3.95 35.73 8.49
C TRP A 325 3.91 35.26 7.02
N GLY A 326 4.29 36.11 6.11
CA GLY A 326 4.28 35.86 4.67
C GLY A 326 3.08 36.48 3.97
N ILE A 327 2.59 35.84 2.92
CA ILE A 327 1.46 36.36 2.13
C ILE A 327 0.19 36.50 2.97
N SER A 328 -0.60 37.54 2.74
CA SER A 328 -1.79 37.85 3.55
C SER A 328 -2.85 36.75 3.60
N ASN A 329 -2.94 35.92 2.56
CA ASN A 329 -3.79 34.71 2.56
C ASN A 329 -3.17 33.62 3.42
N GLY A 330 -3.32 33.67 4.73
CA GLY A 330 -2.73 32.76 5.70
C GLY A 330 -1.70 33.43 6.63
N GLY A 331 -0.87 34.34 6.14
CA GLY A 331 0.07 35.12 6.95
C GLY A 331 -0.57 36.14 7.89
N ASP A 332 -1.85 36.48 7.68
CA ASP A 332 -2.62 37.34 8.59
C ASP A 332 -3.58 36.51 9.43
N SER A 333 -3.22 36.27 10.69
CA SER A 333 -4.05 35.59 11.70
C SER A 333 -4.69 36.54 12.71
N SER A 334 -4.75 37.86 12.41
CA SER A 334 -5.15 38.89 13.37
C SER A 334 -6.56 38.70 13.94
N CYS A 335 -7.49 38.12 13.16
CA CYS A 335 -8.84 37.82 13.58
C CYS A 335 -8.92 36.66 14.61
N LYS A 336 -7.96 35.80 14.63
CA LYS A 336 -7.86 34.63 15.53
C LYS A 336 -6.79 34.82 16.61
N SER A 337 -6.25 36.03 16.75
CA SER A 337 -5.12 36.32 17.64
C SER A 337 -5.36 35.91 19.09
N SER A 338 -6.61 36.04 19.59
CA SER A 338 -6.95 35.62 20.96
C SER A 338 -7.00 34.09 21.12
N GLU A 339 -7.37 33.37 20.08
CA GLU A 339 -7.53 31.92 20.10
C GLU A 339 -6.17 31.21 19.92
N LEU A 340 -5.24 31.87 19.20
CA LEU A 340 -3.90 31.37 18.89
C LEU A 340 -2.84 31.76 19.93
N GLN A 341 -3.22 32.34 21.08
CA GLN A 341 -2.26 32.75 22.14
C GLN A 341 -1.79 31.61 23.01
N SER A 342 -2.50 30.47 23.02
CA SER A 342 -2.12 29.32 23.85
C SER A 342 -2.92 28.07 23.50
N GLY A 343 -2.40 26.92 23.94
CA GLY A 343 -3.08 25.64 23.88
C GLY A 343 -3.14 25.03 22.46
N VAL A 344 -2.46 25.57 21.48
CA VAL A 344 -2.29 24.92 20.18
C VAL A 344 -1.27 23.79 20.33
N GLN A 345 -1.63 22.63 19.84
CA GLN A 345 -0.79 21.41 19.87
C GLN A 345 -0.14 21.15 18.50
N LYS A 346 -0.83 21.49 17.40
CA LYS A 346 -0.32 21.28 16.05
C LYS A 346 -0.96 22.26 15.08
N VAL A 347 -0.21 22.67 14.03
CA VAL A 347 -0.70 23.51 12.95
C VAL A 347 -0.54 22.77 11.63
N TYR A 348 -1.59 22.83 10.80
CA TYR A 348 -1.61 22.23 9.46
C TYR A 348 -1.77 23.32 8.42
N GLY A 349 -1.02 23.20 7.34
CA GLY A 349 -1.09 24.13 6.20
C GLY A 349 -1.79 23.48 5.00
N SER A 350 -2.65 24.25 4.35
CA SER A 350 -3.23 23.91 3.05
C SER A 350 -2.62 24.80 1.96
N MET A 351 -3.28 24.95 0.83
CA MET A 351 -2.86 25.85 -0.21
C MET A 351 -2.97 27.34 0.21
N HIS A 352 -4.09 27.70 0.85
CA HIS A 352 -4.44 29.10 1.13
C HIS A 352 -4.76 29.39 2.58
N PHE A 353 -4.76 28.41 3.46
CA PHE A 353 -5.21 28.54 4.83
C PHE A 353 -4.43 27.65 5.78
N PHE A 354 -4.56 27.96 7.05
CA PHE A 354 -4.06 27.13 8.14
C PHE A 354 -5.20 26.61 9.01
N ILE A 355 -4.93 25.50 9.66
CA ILE A 355 -5.78 24.93 10.70
C ILE A 355 -4.92 24.65 11.92
N ALA A 356 -5.33 25.10 13.09
CA ALA A 356 -4.72 24.74 14.35
C ALA A 356 -5.59 23.75 15.12
N LEU A 357 -4.99 22.68 15.58
CA LEU A 357 -5.58 21.72 16.51
C LEU A 357 -5.12 22.06 17.92
N LYS A 358 -6.06 22.23 18.84
CA LYS A 358 -5.77 22.51 20.25
C LYS A 358 -5.75 21.25 21.08
N SER A 359 -5.11 21.31 22.23
CA SER A 359 -5.00 20.21 23.20
C SER A 359 -6.35 19.73 23.77
N ASP A 360 -7.39 20.55 23.68
CA ASP A 360 -8.77 20.17 24.04
C ASP A 360 -9.56 19.54 22.87
N GLY A 361 -8.89 19.32 21.71
CA GLY A 361 -9.49 18.79 20.51
C GLY A 361 -10.35 19.79 19.73
N SER A 362 -10.31 21.08 20.07
CA SER A 362 -10.94 22.13 19.28
C SER A 362 -10.08 22.53 18.10
N VAL A 363 -10.72 23.03 17.04
CA VAL A 363 -10.08 23.36 15.77
C VAL A 363 -10.29 24.83 15.44
N ILE A 364 -9.22 25.53 15.04
CA ILE A 364 -9.22 26.92 14.62
C ILE A 364 -8.82 26.98 13.14
N TYR A 365 -9.53 27.77 12.34
CA TYR A 365 -9.27 27.96 10.93
C TYR A 365 -9.05 29.44 10.62
N TRP A 366 -8.03 29.75 9.80
CA TRP A 366 -7.80 31.11 9.28
C TRP A 366 -7.13 31.11 7.91
N GLY A 367 -7.29 32.17 7.17
CA GLY A 367 -6.86 32.29 5.77
C GLY A 367 -8.00 31.99 4.79
N GLY A 368 -7.67 31.78 3.54
CA GLY A 368 -8.65 31.43 2.50
C GLY A 368 -8.41 32.12 1.17
N PHE A 369 -9.30 31.89 0.20
CA PHE A 369 -9.15 32.35 -1.19
C PHE A 369 -9.34 33.86 -1.39
N THR A 370 -9.96 34.57 -0.47
CA THR A 370 -10.22 36.00 -0.58
C THR A 370 -9.26 36.80 0.29
N SER A 371 -8.51 37.70 -0.33
CA SER A 371 -7.62 38.61 0.38
C SER A 371 -8.40 39.46 1.43
N GLY A 372 -8.04 39.29 2.71
CA GLY A 372 -8.64 39.98 3.84
C GLY A 372 -9.78 39.29 4.55
N ALA A 373 -10.13 38.06 4.17
CA ALA A 373 -11.07 37.21 4.92
C ALA A 373 -10.32 36.27 5.87
N CYS A 374 -10.06 36.75 7.06
CA CYS A 374 -9.47 35.94 8.13
C CYS A 374 -10.54 35.14 8.87
N GLU A 375 -11.82 35.50 8.77
CA GLU A 375 -12.93 34.83 9.45
C GLU A 375 -13.85 34.11 8.46
N ASP A 376 -14.11 32.85 8.73
CA ASP A 376 -15.22 32.11 8.15
C ASP A 376 -16.28 31.87 9.23
N THR A 377 -17.27 32.75 9.27
CA THR A 377 -18.35 32.70 10.28
C THR A 377 -19.23 31.45 10.14
N TYR A 378 -19.30 30.82 8.96
CA TYR A 378 -20.01 29.57 8.80
C TYR A 378 -19.23 28.41 9.43
N PHE A 379 -17.92 28.37 9.21
CA PHE A 379 -17.05 27.41 9.86
C PHE A 379 -17.14 27.55 11.39
N ASP A 380 -16.90 28.74 11.92
CA ASP A 380 -16.85 28.99 13.36
C ASP A 380 -18.16 28.63 14.07
N THR A 381 -19.29 28.87 13.42
CA THR A 381 -20.61 28.66 14.04
C THR A 381 -21.18 27.26 13.85
N ASN A 382 -20.91 26.65 12.70
CA ASN A 382 -21.62 25.42 12.31
C ASN A 382 -20.73 24.19 12.25
N VAL A 383 -19.44 24.33 11.94
CA VAL A 383 -18.52 23.21 11.68
C VAL A 383 -17.57 22.99 12.84
N ALA A 384 -16.91 24.02 13.34
CA ALA A 384 -15.93 23.90 14.42
C ALA A 384 -16.49 23.22 15.70
N PRO A 385 -17.74 23.47 16.14
CA PRO A 385 -18.30 22.77 17.28
C PRO A 385 -18.47 21.24 17.09
N GLN A 386 -18.60 20.78 15.83
CA GLN A 386 -18.72 19.35 15.53
C GLN A 386 -17.35 18.65 15.53
N MET A 387 -16.25 19.39 15.36
CA MET A 387 -14.88 18.89 15.36
C MET A 387 -14.29 18.70 16.76
N THR A 388 -15.00 19.07 17.80
CA THR A 388 -14.55 18.83 19.19
C THR A 388 -14.18 17.36 19.40
N GLY A 389 -12.99 17.13 19.97
CA GLY A 389 -12.41 15.80 20.13
C GLY A 389 -11.62 15.35 18.91
N ALA A 390 -11.26 16.25 18.00
CA ALA A 390 -10.30 15.96 16.92
C ALA A 390 -8.94 15.55 17.49
N VAL A 391 -8.33 14.57 16.84
CA VAL A 391 -6.98 14.06 17.16
C VAL A 391 -6.00 14.28 16.03
N ASP A 392 -6.50 14.39 14.78
CA ASP A 392 -5.68 14.73 13.62
C ASP A 392 -6.50 15.46 12.54
N ILE A 393 -5.80 16.20 11.66
CA ILE A 393 -6.39 17.00 10.60
C ILE A 393 -5.71 16.68 9.26
N PHE A 394 -6.52 16.50 8.23
CA PHE A 394 -6.08 16.15 6.89
C PHE A 394 -6.52 17.25 5.91
N PRO A 395 -5.67 18.24 5.60
CA PRO A 395 -6.03 19.31 4.68
C PRO A 395 -5.94 18.86 3.22
N ASN A 396 -6.82 19.42 2.40
CA ASN A 396 -6.68 19.42 0.95
C ASN A 396 -6.67 20.86 0.39
N MET A 397 -6.78 21.03 -0.92
CA MET A 397 -6.70 22.37 -1.51
C MET A 397 -7.83 23.30 -1.06
N PHE A 398 -9.05 22.79 -0.86
CA PHE A 398 -10.26 23.56 -0.64
C PHE A 398 -10.90 23.39 0.73
N GLY A 399 -10.39 22.46 1.53
CA GLY A 399 -10.94 22.15 2.83
C GLY A 399 -10.07 21.21 3.64
N PHE A 400 -10.67 20.54 4.60
CA PHE A 400 -9.98 19.55 5.42
C PHE A 400 -10.96 18.57 6.06
N ALA A 401 -10.43 17.44 6.50
CA ALA A 401 -11.14 16.45 7.32
C ALA A 401 -10.48 16.38 8.70
N ALA A 402 -11.29 16.36 9.75
CA ALA A 402 -10.87 16.16 11.13
C ALA A 402 -11.22 14.73 11.57
N LEU A 403 -10.22 13.94 11.91
CA LEU A 403 -10.40 12.63 12.53
C LEU A 403 -10.54 12.81 14.03
N LYS A 404 -11.55 12.17 14.62
CA LYS A 404 -11.82 12.25 16.05
C LYS A 404 -11.37 10.98 16.77
N ASN A 405 -11.19 11.11 18.07
CA ASN A 405 -10.76 10.02 18.95
C ASN A 405 -11.72 8.81 19.00
N ASP A 406 -12.97 8.97 18.57
CA ASP A 406 -13.96 7.89 18.44
C ASP A 406 -13.96 7.24 17.05
N GLY A 407 -13.03 7.61 16.19
CA GLY A 407 -12.93 7.14 14.80
C GLY A 407 -13.98 7.74 13.86
N SER A 408 -14.73 8.75 14.29
CA SER A 408 -15.61 9.52 13.41
C SER A 408 -14.85 10.65 12.70
N VAL A 409 -15.37 11.10 11.56
CA VAL A 409 -14.76 12.17 10.77
C VAL A 409 -15.77 13.28 10.53
N VAL A 410 -15.32 14.52 10.66
CA VAL A 410 -16.04 15.73 10.27
C VAL A 410 -15.22 16.47 9.23
N SER A 411 -15.79 16.77 8.07
CA SER A 411 -15.11 17.50 7.01
C SER A 411 -15.71 18.88 6.76
N TYR A 412 -14.86 19.79 6.27
CA TYR A 412 -15.21 21.14 5.84
C TYR A 412 -14.62 21.41 4.46
N SER A 413 -15.39 22.04 3.58
CA SER A 413 -14.92 22.57 2.29
C SER A 413 -15.39 24.01 2.12
N SER A 414 -14.49 24.88 1.70
CA SER A 414 -14.80 26.28 1.38
C SER A 414 -15.53 26.43 0.04
N LEU A 415 -15.53 25.41 -0.80
CA LEU A 415 -16.32 25.32 -2.02
C LEU A 415 -17.54 24.43 -1.73
N VAL A 416 -18.64 25.05 -1.34
CA VAL A 416 -19.91 24.36 -1.15
C VAL A 416 -20.51 24.07 -2.52
N VAL A 417 -20.17 22.95 -3.11
CA VAL A 417 -21.01 22.32 -4.14
C VAL A 417 -21.62 21.09 -3.49
N GLU A 418 -22.69 21.29 -2.72
CA GLU A 418 -23.57 20.20 -2.35
C GLU A 418 -24.21 19.64 -3.63
N ASP A 419 -23.51 18.80 -4.36
CA ASP A 419 -24.17 17.95 -5.34
C ASP A 419 -24.89 16.85 -4.58
N SER A 420 -26.18 17.03 -4.39
CA SER A 420 -27.07 16.10 -3.70
C SER A 420 -27.17 14.72 -4.36
N ASN A 421 -26.46 14.50 -5.47
CA ASN A 421 -26.45 13.25 -6.20
C ASN A 421 -25.27 12.35 -5.83
N CYS A 422 -24.24 12.87 -5.11
CA CYS A 422 -23.11 12.05 -4.69
C CYS A 422 -23.39 11.39 -3.33
N PRO A 423 -23.25 10.09 -3.21
CA PRO A 423 -23.42 9.42 -1.92
C PRO A 423 -22.32 9.88 -0.95
N TYR A 424 -22.72 10.32 0.24
CA TYR A 424 -21.80 10.61 1.34
C TYR A 424 -21.64 9.34 2.17
N PRO A 425 -20.42 8.82 2.36
CA PRO A 425 -20.21 7.56 3.07
C PRO A 425 -20.49 7.71 4.57
N ASP A 426 -20.69 6.58 5.25
CA ASP A 426 -20.76 6.54 6.71
C ASP A 426 -19.36 6.72 7.31
N LEU A 427 -19.13 7.88 7.90
CA LEU A 427 -17.89 8.27 8.60
C LEU A 427 -18.12 8.43 10.10
N SER A 428 -19.16 7.83 10.64
CA SER A 428 -19.53 7.95 12.06
C SER A 428 -18.62 7.19 13.02
N SER A 429 -17.80 6.24 12.49
CA SER A 429 -16.87 5.45 13.31
C SER A 429 -15.88 4.64 12.46
N GLY A 430 -14.86 4.13 13.13
CA GLY A 430 -13.94 3.13 12.58
C GLY A 430 -12.87 3.67 11.63
N VAL A 431 -12.80 4.97 11.39
CA VAL A 431 -11.73 5.54 10.55
C VAL A 431 -10.43 5.58 11.35
N VAL A 432 -9.35 5.11 10.72
CA VAL A 432 -8.00 5.07 11.29
C VAL A 432 -7.01 5.94 10.52
N ASP A 433 -7.28 6.21 9.24
CA ASP A 433 -6.43 7.06 8.41
C ASP A 433 -7.26 7.77 7.33
N ILE A 434 -6.78 8.92 6.88
CA ILE A 434 -7.41 9.72 5.82
C ILE A 434 -6.34 10.18 4.82
N VAL A 435 -6.54 9.85 3.55
CA VAL A 435 -5.67 10.25 2.45
C VAL A 435 -6.35 11.36 1.65
N PRO A 436 -5.85 12.60 1.71
CA PRO A 436 -6.39 13.69 0.91
C PRO A 436 -5.82 13.67 -0.51
N ASN A 437 -6.64 14.02 -1.50
CA ASN A 437 -6.16 14.52 -2.78
C ASN A 437 -6.57 15.99 -2.97
N ARG A 438 -6.42 16.54 -4.16
CA ARG A 438 -6.70 17.95 -4.41
C ARG A 438 -8.12 18.39 -4.03
N HIS A 439 -9.14 17.54 -4.24
CA HIS A 439 -10.57 17.86 -4.13
C HIS A 439 -11.34 16.96 -3.19
N SER A 440 -10.75 15.86 -2.76
CA SER A 440 -11.46 14.76 -2.14
C SER A 440 -10.61 14.09 -1.06
N PHE A 441 -11.21 13.11 -0.37
CA PHE A 441 -10.58 12.33 0.68
C PHE A 441 -10.91 10.85 0.51
N VAL A 442 -10.05 9.99 0.99
CA VAL A 442 -10.30 8.55 1.22
C VAL A 442 -10.09 8.27 2.70
N ALA A 443 -11.06 7.67 3.36
CA ALA A 443 -10.89 7.10 4.70
C ALA A 443 -10.56 5.62 4.59
N ILE A 444 -9.55 5.20 5.33
CA ILE A 444 -9.23 3.80 5.59
C ILE A 444 -9.79 3.48 6.98
N LYS A 445 -10.53 2.36 7.08
CA LYS A 445 -11.15 1.94 8.33
C LYS A 445 -10.40 0.78 8.97
N SER A 446 -10.59 0.61 10.27
CA SER A 446 -9.95 -0.44 11.08
C SER A 446 -10.32 -1.87 10.66
N ASP A 447 -11.40 -2.05 9.89
CA ASP A 447 -11.77 -3.34 9.28
C ASP A 447 -11.11 -3.58 7.90
N GLY A 448 -10.18 -2.71 7.51
CA GLY A 448 -9.51 -2.76 6.22
C GLY A 448 -10.36 -2.31 5.04
N SER A 449 -11.56 -1.77 5.27
CA SER A 449 -12.35 -1.15 4.20
C SER A 449 -11.90 0.28 3.91
N ALA A 450 -12.17 0.77 2.70
CA ALA A 450 -11.94 2.16 2.33
C ALA A 450 -13.18 2.78 1.67
N VAL A 451 -13.39 4.06 1.94
CA VAL A 451 -14.48 4.86 1.37
C VAL A 451 -13.98 6.25 1.02
N SER A 452 -14.51 6.84 -0.04
CA SER A 452 -14.09 8.18 -0.48
C SER A 452 -15.25 9.17 -0.52
N TRP A 453 -14.93 10.45 -0.33
CA TRP A 453 -15.87 11.57 -0.39
C TRP A 453 -15.15 12.85 -0.79
N GLY A 454 -15.87 13.87 -1.19
CA GLY A 454 -15.30 15.19 -1.52
C GLY A 454 -16.17 15.98 -2.48
N ASP A 455 -15.55 16.97 -3.13
CA ASP A 455 -16.22 17.89 -4.01
C ASP A 455 -16.59 17.21 -5.34
N GLY A 456 -17.87 17.35 -5.74
CA GLY A 456 -18.41 16.71 -6.93
C GLY A 456 -18.20 15.20 -6.96
N CYS A 457 -18.87 14.42 -7.73
CA CYS A 457 -18.74 12.94 -7.74
C CYS A 457 -17.36 12.40 -8.21
N TYR A 458 -16.29 13.19 -8.14
CA TYR A 458 -14.94 12.77 -8.55
C TYR A 458 -14.33 11.65 -7.71
N ALA A 459 -14.79 11.54 -6.47
CA ALA A 459 -14.33 10.52 -5.53
C ALA A 459 -15.32 9.36 -5.38
N ASP A 460 -16.35 9.23 -6.23
CA ASP A 460 -17.35 8.17 -6.08
C ASP A 460 -16.72 6.77 -6.16
N SER A 461 -16.64 6.09 -5.00
CA SER A 461 -16.14 4.72 -4.87
C SER A 461 -17.24 3.65 -4.97
N THR A 462 -18.51 4.04 -5.18
CA THR A 462 -19.64 3.09 -5.29
C THR A 462 -19.41 2.00 -6.35
N PRO A 463 -18.81 2.28 -7.53
CA PRO A 463 -18.55 1.24 -8.52
C PRO A 463 -17.60 0.13 -8.08
N VAL A 464 -16.77 0.39 -7.06
CA VAL A 464 -15.74 -0.53 -6.53
C VAL A 464 -15.92 -0.81 -5.03
N GLU A 465 -17.11 -0.54 -4.49
CA GLU A 465 -17.41 -0.69 -3.07
C GLU A 465 -17.14 -2.11 -2.55
N THR A 466 -17.44 -3.11 -3.37
CA THR A 466 -17.19 -4.53 -3.02
C THR A 466 -15.71 -4.85 -2.90
N GLU A 467 -14.89 -4.33 -3.80
CA GLU A 467 -13.45 -4.52 -3.82
C GLU A 467 -12.74 -3.75 -2.70
N LEU A 468 -13.32 -2.63 -2.26
CA LEU A 468 -12.83 -1.80 -1.17
C LEU A 468 -13.37 -2.20 0.22
N ALA A 469 -14.18 -3.26 0.29
CA ALA A 469 -14.84 -3.68 1.54
C ALA A 469 -13.87 -4.26 2.58
N SER A 470 -12.65 -4.66 2.17
CA SER A 470 -11.64 -5.21 3.08
C SER A 470 -10.25 -5.25 2.45
N GLY A 471 -9.22 -5.43 3.27
CA GLY A 471 -7.84 -5.68 2.84
C GLY A 471 -7.14 -4.46 2.22
N VAL A 472 -7.64 -3.25 2.39
CA VAL A 472 -6.95 -2.05 1.92
C VAL A 472 -5.80 -1.73 2.89
N GLU A 473 -4.57 -1.79 2.37
CA GLU A 473 -3.35 -1.48 3.10
C GLU A 473 -2.97 0.00 2.97
N SER A 474 -3.05 0.54 1.77
CA SER A 474 -2.70 1.93 1.50
C SER A 474 -3.42 2.48 0.27
N VAL A 475 -3.53 3.79 0.17
CA VAL A 475 -4.10 4.47 -0.99
C VAL A 475 -3.11 5.49 -1.54
N GLN A 476 -2.85 5.44 -2.84
CA GLN A 476 -2.12 6.47 -3.57
C GLN A 476 -3.12 7.31 -4.38
N VAL A 477 -2.79 8.58 -4.55
CA VAL A 477 -3.69 9.54 -5.18
C VAL A 477 -2.99 10.31 -6.31
N THR A 478 -3.76 10.63 -7.33
CA THR A 478 -3.44 11.65 -8.34
C THR A 478 -4.32 12.88 -8.09
N GLN A 479 -4.37 13.81 -9.03
CA GLN A 479 -5.24 14.98 -8.90
C GLN A 479 -6.71 14.61 -8.69
N SER A 480 -7.20 13.55 -9.35
CA SER A 480 -8.61 13.13 -9.29
C SER A 480 -8.80 11.61 -9.34
N GLY A 481 -7.73 10.83 -9.38
CA GLY A 481 -7.76 9.36 -9.37
C GLY A 481 -7.22 8.79 -8.06
N PHE A 482 -7.61 7.56 -7.77
CA PHE A 482 -7.23 6.82 -6.59
C PHE A 482 -6.78 5.41 -6.97
N ALA A 483 -5.81 4.89 -6.25
CA ALA A 483 -5.32 3.51 -6.36
C ALA A 483 -5.09 2.94 -4.96
N ALA A 484 -5.93 2.00 -4.55
CA ALA A 484 -5.78 1.25 -3.31
C ALA A 484 -4.92 0.01 -3.56
N LEU A 485 -3.84 -0.13 -2.80
CA LEU A 485 -3.08 -1.37 -2.68
C LEU A 485 -3.71 -2.20 -1.58
N LYS A 486 -3.96 -3.46 -1.88
CA LYS A 486 -4.50 -4.42 -0.92
C LYS A 486 -3.42 -5.35 -0.36
N ASP A 487 -3.68 -5.94 0.79
CA ASP A 487 -2.82 -6.89 1.50
C ASP A 487 -2.45 -8.13 0.65
N ASP A 488 -3.32 -8.54 -0.28
CA ASP A 488 -3.04 -9.61 -1.25
C ASP A 488 -2.19 -9.16 -2.46
N GLY A 489 -1.77 -7.90 -2.48
CA GLY A 489 -1.01 -7.30 -3.57
C GLY A 489 -1.84 -6.99 -4.83
N SER A 490 -3.16 -7.04 -4.75
CA SER A 490 -4.04 -6.52 -5.80
C SER A 490 -4.22 -5.01 -5.69
N VAL A 491 -4.67 -4.37 -6.78
CA VAL A 491 -4.91 -2.93 -6.81
C VAL A 491 -6.31 -2.65 -7.31
N VAL A 492 -7.02 -1.81 -6.59
CA VAL A 492 -8.35 -1.28 -6.95
C VAL A 492 -8.21 0.19 -7.31
N THR A 493 -8.77 0.60 -8.45
CA THR A 493 -8.69 1.99 -8.91
C THR A 493 -10.07 2.58 -9.12
N TRP A 494 -10.22 3.88 -8.80
CA TRP A 494 -11.46 4.62 -9.02
C TRP A 494 -11.16 6.12 -9.14
N GLY A 495 -12.19 6.90 -9.33
CA GLY A 495 -12.10 8.34 -9.52
C GLY A 495 -12.54 8.76 -10.92
N SER A 496 -12.68 10.04 -11.13
CA SER A 496 -13.27 10.59 -12.33
C SER A 496 -12.30 10.66 -13.50
N SER A 497 -12.78 10.24 -14.66
CA SER A 497 -12.30 10.78 -15.94
C SER A 497 -13.19 12.00 -16.25
N TRP A 498 -12.70 13.22 -16.12
CA TRP A 498 -13.39 14.41 -16.56
C TRP A 498 -13.30 14.53 -18.09
N ASP A 499 -14.28 14.87 -18.87
CA ASP A 499 -15.37 15.84 -18.92
C ASP A 499 -16.36 15.49 -20.05
N GLU A 500 -17.63 15.92 -19.95
CA GLU A 500 -18.62 15.77 -21.01
C GLU A 500 -18.41 16.70 -22.24
N GLU A 501 -17.48 17.66 -22.19
CA GLU A 501 -17.30 18.64 -23.29
C GLU A 501 -15.85 18.95 -23.74
N GLU A 502 -14.77 18.67 -22.97
CA GLU A 502 -13.39 19.01 -23.36
C GLU A 502 -12.33 17.97 -22.90
N LEU A 503 -12.00 17.01 -23.74
CA LEU A 503 -10.81 16.14 -23.63
C LEU A 503 -10.80 15.17 -22.43
N GLU A 504 -10.96 13.90 -22.74
CA GLU A 504 -10.85 12.75 -21.83
C GLU A 504 -9.44 12.64 -21.21
N PHE A 505 -9.20 13.26 -20.05
CA PHE A 505 -8.01 13.00 -19.26
C PHE A 505 -8.26 11.84 -18.29
N ASN A 506 -7.60 10.70 -18.48
CA ASN A 506 -7.61 9.62 -17.51
C ASN A 506 -6.57 9.90 -16.40
N TYR A 507 -7.00 10.48 -15.29
CA TYR A 507 -6.14 10.73 -14.12
C TYR A 507 -5.77 9.43 -13.35
N GLY A 508 -5.90 8.27 -13.97
CA GLY A 508 -5.54 6.98 -13.40
C GLY A 508 -6.69 6.25 -12.68
N GLY A 509 -7.88 6.82 -12.63
CA GLY A 509 -9.06 6.14 -12.07
C GLY A 509 -9.53 4.94 -12.92
N ASP A 510 -9.25 4.93 -14.22
CA ASP A 510 -9.47 3.78 -15.12
C ASP A 510 -8.18 3.02 -15.38
N SER A 511 -8.06 1.84 -14.79
CA SER A 511 -6.95 0.88 -15.01
C SER A 511 -7.35 -0.30 -15.91
N SER A 512 -8.50 -0.27 -16.61
CA SER A 512 -9.04 -1.39 -17.38
C SER A 512 -8.07 -1.99 -18.40
N SER A 513 -7.22 -1.14 -19.00
CA SER A 513 -6.19 -1.57 -19.97
C SER A 513 -5.09 -2.46 -19.38
N VAL A 514 -4.87 -2.39 -18.07
CA VAL A 514 -3.84 -3.14 -17.33
C VAL A 514 -4.41 -4.00 -16.20
N ALA A 515 -5.72 -4.14 -16.10
CA ALA A 515 -6.42 -4.79 -14.99
C ALA A 515 -5.87 -6.19 -14.67
N SER A 516 -5.57 -7.01 -15.70
CA SER A 516 -5.00 -8.34 -15.50
C SER A 516 -3.59 -8.35 -14.87
N GLN A 517 -2.89 -7.23 -14.87
CA GLN A 517 -1.55 -7.10 -14.28
C GLN A 517 -1.62 -6.61 -12.82
N LEU A 518 -2.78 -6.09 -12.41
CA LEU A 518 -3.04 -5.50 -11.10
C LEU A 518 -3.78 -6.44 -10.13
N THR A 519 -3.98 -7.71 -10.54
CA THR A 519 -4.73 -8.69 -9.73
C THR A 519 -3.93 -9.20 -8.53
N SER A 520 -2.59 -9.12 -8.55
CA SER A 520 -1.74 -9.57 -7.45
C SER A 520 -0.29 -9.13 -7.62
N GLY A 521 0.47 -9.24 -6.53
CA GLY A 521 1.93 -9.09 -6.51
C GLY A 521 2.45 -7.65 -6.60
N VAL A 522 1.59 -6.66 -6.52
CA VAL A 522 2.02 -5.26 -6.38
C VAL A 522 2.53 -5.04 -4.95
N THR A 523 3.69 -4.40 -4.82
CA THR A 523 4.34 -4.12 -3.53
C THR A 523 4.49 -2.63 -3.26
N LYS A 524 4.42 -1.80 -4.28
CA LYS A 524 4.53 -0.34 -4.15
C LYS A 524 3.82 0.35 -5.31
N ILE A 525 3.15 1.44 -5.03
CA ILE A 525 2.56 2.34 -6.02
C ILE A 525 3.13 3.73 -5.78
N VAL A 526 3.51 4.42 -6.85
CA VAL A 526 3.83 5.85 -6.84
C VAL A 526 2.97 6.57 -7.88
N SER A 527 2.74 7.85 -7.66
CA SER A 527 1.86 8.64 -8.51
C SER A 527 2.53 9.94 -8.98
N THR A 528 2.15 10.38 -10.15
CA THR A 528 2.31 11.77 -10.61
C THR A 528 0.98 12.50 -10.45
N GLN A 529 0.89 13.70 -10.98
CA GLN A 529 -0.37 14.44 -11.00
C GLN A 529 -1.49 13.69 -11.75
N ASN A 530 -1.16 12.87 -12.76
CA ASN A 530 -2.13 12.32 -13.71
C ASN A 530 -2.04 10.80 -13.94
N ALA A 531 -1.11 10.11 -13.33
CA ALA A 531 -0.86 8.70 -13.60
C ALA A 531 -0.29 7.96 -12.38
N PHE A 532 -0.36 6.65 -12.44
CA PHE A 532 0.21 5.74 -11.44
C PHE A 532 1.27 4.82 -12.06
N PHE A 533 2.23 4.43 -11.24
CA PHE A 533 3.26 3.48 -11.59
C PHE A 533 3.51 2.52 -10.42
N ALA A 534 3.32 1.23 -10.68
CA ALA A 534 3.40 0.19 -9.66
C ALA A 534 4.63 -0.70 -9.89
N LEU A 535 5.26 -1.09 -8.78
CA LEU A 535 6.29 -2.13 -8.70
C LEU A 535 5.66 -3.42 -8.20
N LYS A 536 6.01 -4.53 -8.83
CA LYS A 536 5.60 -5.87 -8.43
C LYS A 536 6.75 -6.63 -7.74
N SER A 537 6.39 -7.64 -6.95
CA SER A 537 7.34 -8.49 -6.22
C SER A 537 8.31 -9.27 -7.12
N ASP A 538 7.97 -9.47 -8.40
CA ASP A 538 8.83 -10.09 -9.40
C ASP A 538 9.81 -9.10 -10.08
N GLY A 539 9.77 -7.84 -9.68
CA GLY A 539 10.59 -6.75 -10.25
C GLY A 539 10.07 -6.21 -11.58
N SER A 540 8.88 -6.61 -12.01
CA SER A 540 8.20 -5.98 -13.14
C SER A 540 7.40 -4.76 -12.68
N THR A 541 7.00 -3.91 -13.63
CA THR A 541 6.24 -2.69 -13.33
C THR A 541 4.98 -2.57 -14.18
N VAL A 542 4.01 -1.83 -13.68
CA VAL A 542 2.75 -1.54 -14.37
C VAL A 542 2.50 -0.03 -14.36
N TYR A 543 2.16 0.54 -15.50
CA TYR A 543 1.85 1.96 -15.68
C TYR A 543 0.42 2.12 -16.19
N TRP A 544 -0.33 3.09 -15.62
CA TRP A 544 -1.65 3.46 -16.12
C TRP A 544 -1.98 4.93 -15.78
N GLY A 545 -2.92 5.49 -16.50
CA GLY A 545 -3.33 6.90 -16.40
C GLY A 545 -3.01 7.69 -17.66
N ASP A 546 -3.07 9.00 -17.59
CA ASP A 546 -2.89 9.86 -18.75
C ASP A 546 -1.42 10.00 -19.13
N SER A 547 -1.11 9.63 -20.37
CA SER A 547 0.18 9.85 -21.01
C SER A 547 0.22 11.12 -21.86
N SER A 548 -0.91 11.81 -22.05
CA SER A 548 -1.03 12.89 -23.04
C SER A 548 -0.40 14.21 -22.59
N GLY A 549 -0.30 14.45 -21.29
CA GLY A 549 0.43 15.60 -20.74
C GLY A 549 1.94 15.47 -20.78
N HIS A 550 2.46 14.31 -21.20
CA HIS A 550 3.87 13.93 -21.08
C HIS A 550 4.60 13.84 -22.43
N ASN A 551 3.98 14.32 -23.51
CA ASN A 551 4.60 14.32 -24.85
C ASN A 551 5.43 15.57 -25.10
N GLY A 552 6.37 15.89 -24.19
CA GLY A 552 7.43 16.85 -24.49
C GLY A 552 8.24 16.35 -25.68
N GLN A 553 8.49 17.19 -26.70
CA GLN A 553 9.36 16.83 -27.82
C GLN A 553 10.75 16.48 -27.24
N ASN A 554 11.17 15.23 -27.40
CA ASN A 554 12.44 14.63 -26.97
C ASN A 554 12.50 14.09 -25.51
N CYS A 555 11.40 14.01 -24.76
CA CYS A 555 11.41 13.36 -23.44
C CYS A 555 11.02 11.89 -23.56
N PRO A 556 11.67 10.97 -22.85
CA PRO A 556 11.32 9.55 -22.87
C PRO A 556 9.88 9.33 -22.37
N SER A 557 9.08 8.62 -23.17
CA SER A 557 7.76 8.12 -22.75
C SER A 557 7.89 6.74 -22.10
N HIS A 558 6.84 6.28 -21.40
CA HIS A 558 6.80 4.92 -20.89
C HIS A 558 7.07 3.87 -22.00
N SER A 559 6.55 4.07 -23.21
CA SER A 559 6.76 3.15 -24.34
C SER A 559 8.23 3.06 -24.77
N ASP A 560 9.02 4.13 -24.63
CA ASP A 560 10.43 4.16 -24.99
C ASP A 560 11.31 3.35 -24.04
N VAL A 561 10.91 3.26 -22.76
CA VAL A 561 11.66 2.58 -21.70
C VAL A 561 11.01 1.27 -21.21
N SER A 562 9.87 0.87 -21.77
CA SER A 562 9.06 -0.26 -21.30
C SER A 562 9.83 -1.58 -21.22
N GLN A 563 10.80 -1.80 -22.12
CA GLN A 563 11.65 -2.99 -22.08
C GLN A 563 12.59 -2.99 -20.85
N GLN A 564 13.08 -1.83 -20.45
CA GLN A 564 13.97 -1.67 -19.28
C GLN A 564 13.17 -1.83 -17.97
N LEU A 565 11.88 -1.50 -18.01
CA LEU A 565 10.96 -1.57 -16.88
C LEU A 565 10.28 -2.94 -16.71
N SER A 566 10.56 -3.91 -17.58
CA SER A 566 9.86 -5.20 -17.63
C SER A 566 10.29 -6.20 -16.55
N ALA A 567 11.46 -6.01 -15.93
CA ALA A 567 11.99 -6.89 -14.88
C ALA A 567 13.18 -6.27 -14.15
N ASN A 568 13.51 -6.84 -12.99
CA ASN A 568 14.67 -6.46 -12.17
C ASN A 568 14.61 -5.04 -11.57
N ILE A 569 13.44 -4.43 -11.50
CA ILE A 569 13.26 -3.18 -10.78
C ILE A 569 13.22 -3.46 -9.28
N VAL A 570 13.97 -2.69 -8.51
CA VAL A 570 14.04 -2.80 -7.04
C VAL A 570 13.46 -1.58 -6.34
N GLU A 571 13.34 -0.45 -7.03
CA GLU A 571 12.79 0.78 -6.47
C GLU A 571 12.05 1.57 -7.55
N VAL A 572 10.92 2.18 -7.17
CA VAL A 572 10.18 3.13 -8.01
C VAL A 572 9.91 4.42 -7.23
N PHE A 573 9.97 5.54 -7.94
CA PHE A 573 9.76 6.87 -7.36
C PHE A 573 9.14 7.80 -8.41
N SER A 574 8.64 8.94 -7.97
CA SER A 574 8.03 9.94 -8.85
C SER A 574 8.26 11.34 -8.32
N ASN A 575 8.15 12.32 -9.19
CA ASN A 575 7.79 13.68 -8.84
C ASN A 575 6.40 14.00 -9.43
N ARG A 576 6.04 15.26 -9.51
CA ARG A 576 4.74 15.69 -10.02
C ARG A 576 4.47 15.21 -11.47
N HIS A 577 5.48 15.03 -12.31
CA HIS A 577 5.34 14.82 -13.75
C HIS A 577 6.11 13.61 -14.28
N VAL A 578 7.04 13.07 -13.53
CA VAL A 578 8.03 12.09 -13.97
C VAL A 578 8.05 10.89 -13.05
N PHE A 579 8.16 9.72 -13.64
CA PHE A 579 8.44 8.47 -12.95
C PHE A 579 9.90 8.06 -13.10
N GLY A 580 10.41 7.41 -12.08
CA GLY A 580 11.73 6.80 -12.09
C GLY A 580 11.72 5.41 -11.49
N ALA A 581 12.68 4.61 -11.92
CA ALA A 581 12.91 3.26 -11.43
C ALA A 581 14.43 2.99 -11.33
N ILE A 582 14.82 2.23 -10.32
CA ILE A 582 16.18 1.72 -10.16
C ILE A 582 16.17 0.22 -10.35
N THR A 583 17.07 -0.27 -11.19
CA THR A 583 17.25 -1.71 -11.42
C THR A 583 18.13 -2.33 -10.32
N SER A 584 18.08 -3.65 -10.18
CA SER A 584 18.96 -4.40 -9.25
C SER A 584 20.47 -4.25 -9.57
N THR A 585 20.81 -3.76 -10.76
CA THR A 585 22.21 -3.43 -11.17
C THR A 585 22.60 -2.00 -10.83
N GLY A 586 21.65 -1.19 -10.32
CA GLY A 586 21.84 0.22 -10.01
C GLY A 586 21.72 1.16 -11.22
N ASP A 587 21.07 0.69 -12.29
CA ASP A 587 20.78 1.55 -13.45
C ASP A 587 19.51 2.37 -13.18
N LEU A 588 19.54 3.63 -13.57
CA LEU A 588 18.42 4.55 -13.46
C LEU A 588 17.62 4.57 -14.77
N VAL A 589 16.31 4.41 -14.67
CA VAL A 589 15.36 4.53 -15.77
C VAL A 589 14.33 5.59 -15.42
N THR A 590 14.18 6.64 -16.22
CA THR A 590 13.19 7.69 -15.99
C THR A 590 12.35 7.93 -17.25
N PHE A 591 11.10 8.33 -17.06
CA PHE A 591 10.18 8.70 -18.14
C PHE A 591 9.12 9.68 -17.68
N GLY A 592 8.52 10.39 -18.61
CA GLY A 592 7.59 11.46 -18.36
C GLY A 592 8.17 12.83 -18.70
N ALA A 593 7.35 13.85 -18.68
CA ALA A 593 7.77 15.20 -18.96
C ALA A 593 6.88 16.24 -18.27
N TYR A 594 7.49 17.35 -17.88
CA TYR A 594 6.76 18.57 -17.58
C TYR A 594 6.49 19.33 -18.88
N TRP A 595 5.23 19.70 -19.12
CA TRP A 595 4.87 20.48 -20.28
C TRP A 595 5.17 21.96 -20.05
N SER A 596 6.32 22.44 -20.48
CA SER A 596 6.63 23.86 -20.62
C SER A 596 6.99 24.15 -22.07
N GLU A 597 6.16 24.93 -22.75
CA GLU A 597 6.45 25.38 -24.12
C GLU A 597 7.75 26.19 -24.25
N ALA A 598 8.31 26.67 -23.14
CA ALA A 598 9.40 27.63 -23.13
C ALA A 598 10.81 27.04 -22.97
N SER A 599 11.00 25.89 -22.31
CA SER A 599 12.34 25.39 -21.98
C SER A 599 12.76 24.12 -22.73
N GLY A 600 11.82 23.31 -23.19
CA GLY A 600 12.12 22.00 -23.84
C GLY A 600 12.76 20.99 -22.88
N GLU A 601 12.70 21.21 -21.57
CA GLU A 601 13.30 20.37 -20.54
C GLU A 601 12.29 19.35 -20.02
N CYS A 602 12.78 18.16 -19.70
CA CYS A 602 11.94 16.99 -19.36
C CYS A 602 11.57 16.89 -17.88
N GLY A 603 11.84 17.89 -17.04
CA GLY A 603 11.49 17.85 -15.60
C GLY A 603 12.05 16.65 -14.83
N GLY A 604 13.18 16.09 -15.33
CA GLY A 604 13.79 14.87 -14.78
C GLY A 604 13.44 13.58 -15.50
N GLY A 605 12.55 13.61 -16.52
CA GLY A 605 12.22 12.43 -17.34
C GLY A 605 13.36 11.97 -18.25
N ASP A 606 14.36 12.82 -18.52
CA ASP A 606 15.61 12.44 -19.20
C ASP A 606 16.78 12.41 -18.19
N SER A 607 17.15 11.21 -17.77
CA SER A 607 18.32 10.96 -16.91
C SER A 607 19.58 10.55 -17.69
N SER A 608 19.61 10.72 -19.01
CA SER A 608 20.72 10.27 -19.86
C SER A 608 22.07 10.95 -19.54
N SER A 609 22.02 12.14 -18.92
CA SER A 609 23.22 12.86 -18.47
C SER A 609 23.79 12.32 -17.15
N VAL A 610 23.04 11.52 -16.42
CA VAL A 610 23.45 10.97 -15.13
C VAL A 610 24.33 9.74 -15.36
N ASN A 611 25.60 9.82 -14.97
CA ASN A 611 26.56 8.74 -15.10
C ASN A 611 26.99 8.25 -13.72
N ALA A 612 26.03 7.80 -12.93
CA ALA A 612 26.26 7.27 -11.59
C ALA A 612 25.55 5.93 -11.42
N SER A 613 26.11 5.07 -10.58
CA SER A 613 25.44 3.84 -10.17
C SER A 613 24.59 4.12 -8.93
N PHE A 614 23.34 3.75 -9.00
CA PHE A 614 22.34 3.91 -7.92
C PHE A 614 22.22 2.65 -7.04
N SER A 615 23.26 1.82 -6.96
CA SER A 615 23.27 0.61 -6.12
C SER A 615 23.37 0.90 -4.60
N ASN A 616 23.76 2.12 -4.23
CA ASN A 616 23.98 2.53 -2.84
C ASN A 616 23.15 3.79 -2.49
N VAL A 617 21.93 3.87 -2.94
CA VAL A 617 21.01 4.97 -2.61
C VAL A 617 20.61 4.89 -1.13
N GLN A 618 20.68 6.01 -0.44
CA GLN A 618 20.11 6.18 0.89
C GLN A 618 18.66 6.68 0.78
N THR A 619 18.45 7.81 0.08
CA THR A 619 17.14 8.44 -0.07
C THR A 619 17.05 9.23 -1.37
N ILE A 620 15.88 9.23 -1.98
CA ILE A 620 15.58 10.02 -3.18
C ILE A 620 14.68 11.19 -2.78
N TYR A 621 15.14 12.40 -3.07
CA TYR A 621 14.40 13.64 -2.87
C TYR A 621 14.01 14.23 -4.21
N ASN A 622 12.85 14.85 -4.27
CA ASN A 622 12.37 15.49 -5.49
C ASN A 622 11.67 16.82 -5.19
N ASN A 623 11.66 17.67 -6.17
CA ASN A 623 10.69 18.75 -6.31
C ASN A 623 9.88 18.52 -7.60
N ASP A 624 9.05 19.47 -8.00
CA ASP A 624 8.16 19.29 -9.14
C ASP A 624 8.89 19.00 -10.46
N GLN A 625 10.18 19.43 -10.61
CA GLN A 625 10.90 19.37 -11.87
C GLN A 625 12.32 18.79 -11.80
N ALA A 626 12.81 18.44 -10.62
CA ALA A 626 14.17 17.91 -10.44
C ALA A 626 14.23 16.86 -9.33
N PHE A 627 15.31 16.08 -9.35
CA PHE A 627 15.63 15.07 -8.37
C PHE A 627 17.00 15.32 -7.74
N ALA A 628 17.12 14.96 -6.47
CA ALA A 628 18.38 14.88 -5.74
C ALA A 628 18.43 13.56 -4.97
N VAL A 629 19.44 12.77 -5.22
CA VAL A 629 19.62 11.46 -4.57
C VAL A 629 20.78 11.56 -3.60
N LEU A 630 20.51 11.28 -2.34
CA LEU A 630 21.50 11.11 -1.29
C LEU A 630 22.02 9.68 -1.35
N MET A 631 23.33 9.54 -1.50
CA MET A 631 24.01 8.25 -1.49
C MET A 631 24.48 7.90 -0.08
N ASN A 632 24.62 6.60 0.21
CA ASN A 632 25.09 6.12 1.52
C ASN A 632 26.49 6.65 1.94
N ASP A 633 27.27 7.17 1.00
CA ASP A 633 28.58 7.79 1.28
C ASP A 633 28.47 9.31 1.56
N GLY A 634 27.26 9.86 1.62
CA GLY A 634 26.99 11.27 1.87
C GLY A 634 27.19 12.16 0.64
N THR A 635 27.37 11.60 -0.55
CA THR A 635 27.40 12.37 -1.81
C THR A 635 26.00 12.54 -2.36
N VAL A 636 25.79 13.56 -3.22
CA VAL A 636 24.48 13.87 -3.85
C VAL A 636 24.61 13.86 -5.36
N VAL A 637 23.67 13.20 -6.00
CA VAL A 637 23.51 13.17 -7.48
C VAL A 637 22.22 13.88 -7.86
N THR A 638 22.27 14.82 -8.81
CA THR A 638 21.08 15.60 -9.23
C THR A 638 20.84 15.50 -10.72
N TRP A 639 19.58 15.59 -11.13
CA TRP A 639 19.17 15.72 -12.53
C TRP A 639 17.78 16.36 -12.64
N GLY A 640 17.40 16.76 -13.83
CA GLY A 640 16.13 17.43 -14.12
C GLY A 640 16.34 18.88 -14.55
N ASN A 641 15.33 19.73 -14.31
CA ASN A 641 15.39 21.15 -14.68
C ASN A 641 16.51 21.86 -13.93
N ALA A 642 17.45 22.44 -14.67
CA ALA A 642 18.63 23.08 -14.11
C ALA A 642 18.30 24.26 -13.18
N SER A 643 17.26 25.03 -13.52
CA SER A 643 16.83 26.18 -12.70
C SER A 643 16.18 25.76 -11.39
N ASN A 644 15.64 24.55 -11.34
CA ASN A 644 14.97 23.98 -10.17
C ASN A 644 15.89 23.01 -9.39
N GLY A 645 17.21 23.08 -9.64
CA GLY A 645 18.21 22.32 -8.90
C GLY A 645 18.61 21.00 -9.54
N GLY A 646 18.17 20.67 -10.75
CA GLY A 646 18.68 19.53 -11.51
C GLY A 646 20.14 19.65 -11.89
N ASP A 647 20.70 20.87 -11.90
CA ASP A 647 22.14 21.13 -12.03
C ASP A 647 22.72 21.65 -10.71
N SER A 648 23.43 20.81 -9.97
CA SER A 648 24.14 21.16 -8.76
C SER A 648 25.64 21.46 -8.99
N SER A 649 26.09 21.61 -10.23
CA SER A 649 27.51 21.76 -10.59
C SER A 649 28.22 22.89 -9.84
N SER A 650 27.52 24.00 -9.58
CA SER A 650 28.04 25.18 -8.87
C SER A 650 28.36 24.90 -7.38
N VAL A 651 27.73 23.89 -6.78
CA VAL A 651 27.88 23.52 -5.37
C VAL A 651 28.40 22.09 -5.17
N SER A 652 28.69 21.37 -6.25
CA SER A 652 29.01 19.93 -6.22
C SER A 652 30.18 19.58 -5.28
N SER A 653 31.19 20.44 -5.16
CA SER A 653 32.30 20.25 -4.23
C SER A 653 31.91 20.37 -2.75
N GLN A 654 30.75 20.95 -2.46
CA GLN A 654 30.21 21.12 -1.11
C GLN A 654 29.24 20.00 -0.74
N LEU A 655 28.64 19.29 -1.72
CA LEU A 655 27.69 18.21 -1.54
C LEU A 655 28.37 16.88 -1.17
N THR A 656 29.11 16.91 -0.07
CA THR A 656 29.81 15.78 0.55
C THR A 656 29.53 15.77 2.04
N ASN A 657 29.46 14.58 2.64
CA ASN A 657 29.03 14.39 4.02
C ASN A 657 27.62 14.97 4.28
N VAL A 658 26.76 14.91 3.29
CA VAL A 658 25.34 15.29 3.42
C VAL A 658 24.65 14.22 4.24
N VAL A 659 23.82 14.64 5.19
CA VAL A 659 23.01 13.75 6.04
C VAL A 659 21.53 13.84 5.72
N GLU A 660 21.08 14.99 5.18
CA GLU A 660 19.68 15.19 4.86
C GLU A 660 19.50 16.26 3.76
N ILE A 661 18.44 16.12 2.97
CA ILE A 661 18.06 17.07 1.91
C ILE A 661 16.61 17.49 2.09
N TYR A 662 16.34 18.77 1.93
CA TYR A 662 15.01 19.35 1.90
C TYR A 662 14.75 19.99 0.54
N THR A 663 13.48 20.00 0.13
CA THR A 663 13.09 20.53 -1.18
C THR A 663 11.95 21.52 -1.03
N SER A 664 11.99 22.67 -1.67
CA SER A 664 10.79 23.48 -1.85
C SER A 664 9.98 22.90 -3.02
N ASN A 665 8.67 22.78 -2.86
CA ASN A 665 7.77 22.25 -3.89
C ASN A 665 6.68 23.27 -4.21
N THR A 666 6.51 23.61 -5.49
CA THR A 666 5.43 24.46 -5.97
C THR A 666 4.22 23.62 -6.35
N HIS A 667 3.20 23.58 -5.50
CA HIS A 667 1.89 23.03 -5.91
C HIS A 667 0.91 24.09 -6.46
N SER A 668 1.34 25.36 -6.63
CA SER A 668 0.46 26.42 -7.07
C SER A 668 0.45 26.55 -8.60
N ALA A 669 -0.47 25.87 -9.26
CA ALA A 669 -0.80 26.10 -10.67
C ALA A 669 -1.30 27.54 -10.96
N GLU A 670 -1.61 28.32 -9.94
CA GLU A 670 -2.20 29.67 -10.08
C GLU A 670 -1.16 30.79 -10.27
N MET A 671 0.07 30.59 -9.82
CA MET A 671 1.10 31.65 -9.92
C MET A 671 1.95 31.61 -11.18
N GLY A 672 1.90 30.54 -11.97
CA GLY A 672 2.57 30.45 -13.27
C GLY A 672 4.11 30.45 -13.21
N TYR A 673 4.69 30.32 -12.01
CA TYR A 673 6.14 30.35 -11.79
C TYR A 673 6.52 29.20 -10.85
N GLU A 674 7.23 28.23 -11.36
CA GLU A 674 7.77 27.12 -10.58
C GLU A 674 9.24 27.42 -10.30
N ILE A 675 9.56 27.73 -9.05
CA ILE A 675 10.91 28.11 -8.61
C ILE A 675 11.26 27.20 -7.43
N ASP A 676 11.61 25.97 -7.74
CA ASP A 676 11.96 25.01 -6.70
C ASP A 676 13.46 25.04 -6.38
N ALA A 677 13.78 24.77 -5.12
CA ALA A 677 15.15 24.73 -4.63
C ALA A 677 15.36 23.52 -3.73
N PHE A 678 16.61 23.15 -3.57
CA PHE A 678 17.08 22.16 -2.61
C PHE A 678 17.93 22.82 -1.52
N MET A 679 17.89 22.23 -0.34
CA MET A 679 18.75 22.53 0.78
C MET A 679 19.32 21.23 1.35
N ALA A 680 20.63 21.09 1.45
CA ALA A 680 21.29 19.97 2.09
C ALA A 680 21.87 20.42 3.45
N ILE A 681 21.67 19.57 4.46
CA ILE A 681 22.37 19.68 5.74
C ILE A 681 23.50 18.66 5.75
N LYS A 682 24.67 19.10 6.19
CA LYS A 682 25.87 18.28 6.28
C LYS A 682 26.14 17.81 7.72
N LEU A 683 26.93 16.77 7.84
CA LEU A 683 27.34 16.20 9.14
C LEU A 683 27.98 17.23 10.09
N ASP A 684 28.60 18.29 9.55
CA ASP A 684 29.18 19.39 10.32
C ASP A 684 28.20 20.52 10.65
N GLY A 685 26.89 20.29 10.39
CA GLY A 685 25.81 21.24 10.61
C GLY A 685 25.73 22.38 9.57
N THR A 686 26.67 22.44 8.61
CA THR A 686 26.62 23.48 7.56
C THR A 686 25.57 23.15 6.51
N VAL A 687 25.04 24.20 5.86
CA VAL A 687 23.96 24.14 4.87
C VAL A 687 24.49 24.49 3.49
N VAL A 688 24.01 23.76 2.49
CA VAL A 688 24.24 24.05 1.06
C VAL A 688 22.89 24.18 0.38
N THR A 689 22.62 25.28 -0.31
CA THR A 689 21.38 25.49 -1.09
C THR A 689 21.69 25.61 -2.58
N TRP A 690 20.79 25.12 -3.44
CA TRP A 690 20.90 25.23 -4.89
C TRP A 690 19.53 25.14 -5.59
N GLY A 691 19.46 25.53 -6.85
CA GLY A 691 18.19 25.67 -7.57
C GLY A 691 17.54 27.04 -7.31
N GLY A 692 16.30 27.21 -7.70
CA GLY A 692 15.51 28.40 -7.41
C GLY A 692 16.02 29.70 -8.06
N LEU A 693 16.72 29.60 -9.19
CA LEU A 693 17.51 30.70 -9.76
C LEU A 693 16.76 31.53 -10.82
N ILE A 694 15.48 31.30 -11.05
CA ILE A 694 14.73 32.09 -12.04
C ILE A 694 14.41 33.47 -11.45
N LYS A 695 14.93 34.49 -12.10
CA LYS A 695 14.76 35.87 -11.72
C LYS A 695 13.51 36.46 -12.38
N PHE A 696 12.43 36.60 -11.61
CA PHE A 696 11.31 37.50 -11.99
C PHE A 696 11.32 38.75 -11.10
N GLY A 697 11.74 39.87 -11.63
CA GLY A 697 12.02 41.03 -10.81
C GLY A 697 13.38 40.96 -10.12
N GLU A 698 13.45 41.29 -8.83
CA GLU A 698 14.70 41.29 -8.05
C GLU A 698 14.75 40.15 -7.00
N GLU A 699 13.81 39.17 -7.04
CA GLU A 699 13.65 38.14 -6.00
C GLU A 699 13.98 36.73 -6.49
N TYR A 700 14.62 35.89 -5.65
CA TYR A 700 15.03 34.53 -5.90
C TYR A 700 14.20 33.57 -5.05
N GLY A 701 13.98 32.36 -5.52
CA GLY A 701 13.24 31.33 -4.80
C GLY A 701 14.16 30.43 -3.95
N GLY A 702 14.49 30.79 -2.73
CA GLY A 702 15.09 29.92 -1.71
C GLY A 702 16.46 29.26 -2.00
N GLY A 703 16.92 29.23 -3.25
CA GLY A 703 18.19 28.60 -3.65
C GLY A 703 19.46 29.37 -3.29
N ASP A 704 19.32 30.61 -2.79
CA ASP A 704 20.44 31.43 -2.30
C ASP A 704 20.26 31.78 -0.81
N SER A 705 20.95 31.07 0.06
CA SER A 705 20.97 31.31 1.51
C SER A 705 22.15 32.21 1.94
N SER A 706 22.90 32.80 1.01
CA SER A 706 24.15 33.54 1.32
C SER A 706 23.98 34.68 2.31
N SER A 707 22.80 35.34 2.29
CA SER A 707 22.48 36.46 3.19
C SER A 707 22.31 36.03 4.66
N VAL A 708 21.99 34.79 4.93
CA VAL A 708 21.75 34.22 6.26
C VAL A 708 22.73 33.09 6.62
N ALA A 709 23.71 32.79 5.78
CA ALA A 709 24.62 31.66 5.93
C ALA A 709 25.30 31.57 7.30
N SER A 710 25.62 32.72 7.93
CA SER A 710 26.21 32.74 9.27
C SER A 710 25.27 32.42 10.42
N GLN A 711 23.94 32.38 10.12
CA GLN A 711 22.88 32.05 11.08
C GLN A 711 22.40 30.61 10.92
N LEU A 712 22.77 29.90 9.84
CA LEU A 712 22.37 28.53 9.55
C LEU A 712 23.32 27.55 10.24
N VAL A 713 23.24 27.49 11.55
CA VAL A 713 23.99 26.58 12.42
C VAL A 713 23.02 25.92 13.39
N ASN A 714 23.30 24.70 13.78
CA ASN A 714 22.47 23.93 14.71
C ASN A 714 20.99 23.92 14.31
N ILE A 715 20.70 23.55 13.07
CA ILE A 715 19.31 23.50 12.56
C ILE A 715 18.61 22.30 13.18
N ILE A 716 17.51 22.53 13.87
CA ILE A 716 16.69 21.50 14.50
C ILE A 716 15.37 21.26 13.75
N PHE A 717 14.95 22.17 12.89
CA PHE A 717 13.73 22.03 12.10
C PHE A 717 13.81 22.80 10.78
N VAL A 718 13.19 22.28 9.73
CA VAL A 718 13.12 22.93 8.41
C VAL A 718 11.68 22.94 7.91
N ALA A 719 11.17 24.13 7.65
CA ALA A 719 9.94 24.36 6.92
C ALA A 719 10.22 25.03 5.56
N LYS A 720 9.34 24.82 4.63
CA LYS A 720 9.48 25.28 3.27
C LYS A 720 8.12 25.61 2.65
N ASN A 721 8.11 26.59 1.78
CA ASN A 721 7.02 26.82 0.84
C ASN A 721 7.59 26.95 -0.58
N PRO A 722 6.79 27.18 -1.61
CA PRO A 722 7.27 27.24 -2.99
C PRO A 722 8.45 28.18 -3.27
N ALA A 723 8.62 29.24 -2.47
CA ALA A 723 9.55 30.31 -2.78
C ALA A 723 10.46 30.72 -1.62
N ALA A 724 10.35 30.07 -0.45
CA ALA A 724 11.12 30.43 0.73
C ALA A 724 11.35 29.22 1.65
N PHE A 725 12.40 29.32 2.46
CA PHE A 725 12.68 28.41 3.58
C PHE A 725 12.56 29.16 4.90
N ALA A 726 12.16 28.44 5.91
CA ALA A 726 12.22 28.86 7.31
C ALA A 726 12.82 27.71 8.12
N VAL A 727 13.82 28.00 8.93
CA VAL A 727 14.43 26.99 9.79
C VAL A 727 14.38 27.43 11.24
N ILE A 728 14.31 26.46 12.14
CA ILE A 728 14.54 26.69 13.55
C ILE A 728 16.01 26.37 13.81
N VAL A 729 16.71 27.32 14.39
CA VAL A 729 18.08 27.15 14.85
C VAL A 729 18.08 27.15 16.37
N GLU A 730 18.85 26.29 16.96
CA GLU A 730 19.11 26.26 18.39
C GLU A 730 19.87 27.53 18.80
N ILE A 731 19.49 28.20 19.89
CA ILE A 731 20.04 29.49 20.31
C ILE A 731 21.22 29.25 21.29
#